data_3dd2c72db987d452f166a8825033b246
#
_entry.id   3dd2c72db987d452f166a8825033b246
#
_cell.length_a   1.000
_cell.length_b   1.000
_cell.length_c   1.000
_cell.angle_alpha   90.00
_cell.angle_beta   90.00
_cell.angle_gamma   90.00
#
_symmetry.space_group_name_H-M   'P 1'
#
loop_
_entity.id
_entity.type
_entity.pdbx_description
1 polymer ?
#
loop_
_entity_poly.entity_id
_entity_poly.type
_entity_poly.pdbx_seq_one_letter_code
_entity_poly.pdbx_strand_id
1 'polypeptide(L)'
;MEYTNNETKSQNLHDRIKSLRDALTNGLYEKDEAVRLALLTAIAGESVFFLGAPGCAKSMIARRVIQAFKAYGDNGVKYFETLLNQFSTPEEVFGNISLKALNGELEDENGNKKEEYRRLTENMLPEADIAFLDEIWKASPAILNTLLTIINERKFHNGSKVEKVPLKALFAASNELPAKDRGLEALYDRFILRLCVGYIENEDSFFDMIDGSSSSDFALPDEVKNLQITNEELKAWKEKIDAVSLSDEAKAVISAIRKELTSRNEKLTEENKNSKDFAWQRELFEVGDRRWKKIAHILKASAFLNDRTEVDLMDCQLIEYCIWSTEKQQKQARDIVEKCIKQNGVDCDSTIEEIQEQIEDFKASVDEAWFEEVKEPKKAIIVDISGHKCYECIRNGTSETWYVSIGENGSYQTVYRDNKNRYTDSYYEKNGDTISCWATFTVKKNPAKTHVEPKKFSDIAYETLQKKFKQERYAPIVDRINKQIEELKSQKEKDAVPFKANLFANQEYNISITAKIDEAIHELEDAGVALDKQQNRYFKTNLSASLSVGDVILKNGTIYTAGEIDSLSAEEKENVIAVVCLAGEKAYALGVEQYADTWDNTAKIASDYGSENELPSKYASGWAVPDKDLLSKIWENRESINKSLETVGNELATLTAEEYWSSSKNGESAAFYQLFDDRGHQDHTTKDHEYAVCLVCEWKKE
;
A
#
# COMPACT_ATOMS: atom_id res chain seq x y z
N MET A 1 10.93 -13.98 61.41
CA MET A 1 10.24 -14.65 60.30
C MET A 1 9.74 -13.57 59.39
N GLU A 2 10.58 -13.12 58.49
CA GLU A 2 10.19 -12.17 57.41
C GLU A 2 9.85 -12.98 56.17
N TYR A 3 8.58 -12.98 55.82
CA TYR A 3 8.14 -13.49 54.51
C TYR A 3 8.47 -12.44 53.46
N THR A 4 9.58 -12.70 52.72
CA THR A 4 9.85 -11.96 51.48
C THR A 4 8.86 -12.42 50.43
N ASN A 5 7.89 -11.55 50.13
CA ASN A 5 7.03 -11.64 48.97
C ASN A 5 7.89 -11.46 47.71
N ASN A 6 8.28 -12.57 47.09
CA ASN A 6 8.69 -12.59 45.71
C ASN A 6 7.42 -12.55 44.82
N GLU A 7 6.91 -11.38 44.60
CA GLU A 7 6.05 -11.12 43.41
C GLU A 7 6.96 -11.17 42.17
N THR A 8 7.17 -12.36 41.64
CA THR A 8 7.57 -12.53 40.24
C THR A 8 6.45 -11.95 39.41
N LYS A 9 6.65 -10.72 38.88
CA LYS A 9 5.82 -10.19 37.80
C LYS A 9 5.70 -11.30 36.76
N SER A 10 4.50 -11.82 36.53
CA SER A 10 4.24 -12.77 35.46
C SER A 10 4.62 -12.06 34.14
N GLN A 11 5.76 -12.42 33.62
CA GLN A 11 6.21 -11.91 32.33
C GLN A 11 5.16 -12.32 31.31
N ASN A 12 4.67 -11.38 30.51
CA ASN A 12 3.72 -11.62 29.44
C ASN A 12 4.30 -12.69 28.48
N LEU A 13 3.48 -13.58 27.92
CA LEU A 13 3.93 -14.65 27.04
C LEU A 13 4.72 -14.10 25.85
N HIS A 14 4.22 -13.03 25.24
CA HIS A 14 4.88 -12.31 24.16
C HIS A 14 6.31 -11.89 24.54
N ASP A 15 6.52 -11.23 25.68
CA ASP A 15 7.84 -10.75 26.11
C ASP A 15 8.80 -11.90 26.42
N ARG A 16 8.28 -13.00 26.96
CA ARG A 16 9.04 -14.21 27.21
C ARG A 16 9.54 -14.83 25.89
N ILE A 17 8.67 -15.01 24.92
CA ILE A 17 9.01 -15.57 23.61
C ILE A 17 9.96 -14.64 22.84
N LYS A 18 9.74 -13.32 22.93
CA LYS A 18 10.65 -12.32 22.39
C LYS A 18 12.06 -12.47 22.94
N SER A 19 12.19 -12.53 24.26
CA SER A 19 13.50 -12.68 24.92
C SER A 19 14.20 -13.98 24.52
N LEU A 20 13.45 -15.09 24.40
CA LEU A 20 13.98 -16.36 23.89
C LEU A 20 14.45 -16.22 22.45
N ARG A 21 13.61 -15.68 21.55
CA ARG A 21 13.96 -15.47 20.15
C ARG A 21 15.23 -14.63 20.00
N ASP A 22 15.26 -13.48 20.66
CA ASP A 22 16.38 -12.54 20.57
C ASP A 22 17.69 -13.17 21.07
N ALA A 23 17.64 -13.99 22.12
CA ALA A 23 18.80 -14.74 22.59
C ALA A 23 19.25 -15.84 21.59
N LEU A 24 18.30 -16.53 20.94
CA LEU A 24 18.59 -17.56 19.95
C LEU A 24 19.22 -17.00 18.68
N THR A 25 18.87 -15.79 18.28
CA THR A 25 19.39 -15.13 17.08
C THR A 25 20.75 -14.49 17.28
N ASN A 26 21.11 -14.20 18.52
CA ASN A 26 22.37 -13.53 18.84
C ASN A 26 23.58 -14.28 18.27
N GLY A 27 24.41 -13.61 17.46
CA GLY A 27 25.55 -14.18 16.76
C GLY A 27 25.21 -15.10 15.58
N LEU A 28 23.96 -15.06 15.08
CA LEU A 28 23.55 -15.63 13.81
C LEU A 28 23.18 -14.49 12.85
N TYR A 29 24.09 -14.15 11.95
CA TYR A 29 23.94 -13.04 11.03
C TYR A 29 22.96 -13.39 9.89
N GLU A 30 21.96 -12.56 9.68
CA GLU A 30 20.93 -12.72 8.64
C GLU A 30 20.14 -14.05 8.68
N LYS A 31 19.99 -14.61 9.88
CA LYS A 31 19.25 -15.87 10.07
C LYS A 31 18.05 -15.71 11.02
N ASP A 32 17.71 -14.46 11.38
CA ASP A 32 16.61 -14.14 12.30
C ASP A 32 15.28 -14.71 11.83
N GLU A 33 14.98 -14.56 10.54
CA GLU A 33 13.77 -15.12 9.95
C GLU A 33 13.69 -16.63 10.11
N ALA A 34 14.75 -17.34 9.79
CA ALA A 34 14.78 -18.80 9.89
C ALA A 34 14.66 -19.28 11.35
N VAL A 35 15.29 -18.59 12.32
CA VAL A 35 15.20 -18.92 13.74
C VAL A 35 13.79 -18.67 14.27
N ARG A 36 13.19 -17.49 13.99
CA ARG A 36 11.84 -17.15 14.49
C ARG A 36 10.76 -18.08 13.93
N LEU A 37 10.83 -18.41 12.63
CA LEU A 37 9.86 -19.29 11.99
C LEU A 37 10.04 -20.76 12.40
N ALA A 38 11.28 -21.21 12.61
CA ALA A 38 11.54 -22.53 13.15
C ALA A 38 11.03 -22.66 14.59
N LEU A 39 11.22 -21.62 15.42
CA LEU A 39 10.69 -21.58 16.79
C LEU A 39 9.15 -21.66 16.79
N LEU A 40 8.49 -20.83 15.98
CA LEU A 40 7.03 -20.88 15.80
C LEU A 40 6.56 -22.27 15.41
N THR A 41 7.21 -22.89 14.40
CA THR A 41 6.85 -24.21 13.88
C THR A 41 7.01 -25.29 14.95
N ALA A 42 8.07 -25.22 15.75
CA ALA A 42 8.28 -26.16 16.84
C ALA A 42 7.21 -26.05 17.94
N ILE A 43 6.81 -24.83 18.30
CA ILE A 43 5.75 -24.59 19.28
C ILE A 43 4.39 -25.03 18.73
N ALA A 44 4.11 -24.76 17.45
CA ALA A 44 2.89 -25.20 16.78
C ALA A 44 2.82 -26.74 16.60
N GLY A 45 3.89 -27.48 16.81
CA GLY A 45 3.93 -28.92 16.63
C GLY A 45 3.95 -29.38 15.16
N GLU A 46 4.42 -28.52 14.26
CA GLU A 46 4.51 -28.77 12.82
C GLU A 46 5.95 -28.97 12.37
N SER A 47 6.16 -29.30 11.09
CA SER A 47 7.47 -29.61 10.54
C SER A 47 7.95 -28.52 9.58
N VAL A 48 9.24 -28.21 9.61
CA VAL A 48 9.89 -27.21 8.74
C VAL A 48 10.96 -27.87 7.86
N PHE A 49 11.10 -27.36 6.65
CA PHE A 49 12.13 -27.76 5.70
C PHE A 49 13.04 -26.56 5.38
N PHE A 50 14.33 -26.74 5.57
CA PHE A 50 15.36 -25.78 5.21
C PHE A 50 16.00 -26.18 3.88
N LEU A 51 15.85 -25.33 2.87
CA LEU A 51 16.53 -25.46 1.59
C LEU A 51 17.69 -24.48 1.55
N GLY A 52 18.88 -24.91 1.18
CA GLY A 52 20.00 -24.01 1.01
C GLY A 52 21.33 -24.72 0.79
N ALA A 53 22.29 -23.99 0.25
CA ALA A 53 23.62 -24.51 -0.03
C ALA A 53 24.34 -25.06 1.23
N PRO A 54 25.36 -25.91 1.08
CA PRO A 54 26.20 -26.30 2.19
C PRO A 54 26.86 -25.07 2.86
N GLY A 55 26.94 -25.09 4.20
CA GLY A 55 27.58 -24.00 4.94
C GLY A 55 26.72 -22.77 5.23
N CYS A 56 25.43 -22.74 4.85
CA CYS A 56 24.51 -21.62 5.16
C CYS A 56 23.84 -21.71 6.55
N ALA A 57 24.43 -22.44 7.48
CA ALA A 57 24.04 -22.54 8.91
C ALA A 57 22.73 -23.29 9.21
N LYS A 58 22.17 -24.12 8.32
CA LYS A 58 20.92 -24.88 8.54
C LYS A 58 20.91 -25.68 9.83
N SER A 59 21.95 -26.49 10.06
CA SER A 59 22.10 -27.32 11.27
C SER A 59 22.26 -26.46 12.52
N MET A 60 22.94 -25.31 12.40
CA MET A 60 23.14 -24.37 13.51
C MET A 60 21.81 -23.74 13.92
N ILE A 61 20.95 -23.36 12.98
CA ILE A 61 19.59 -22.84 13.25
C ILE A 61 18.80 -23.88 14.07
N ALA A 62 18.76 -25.13 13.63
CA ALA A 62 18.05 -26.20 14.34
C ALA A 62 18.56 -26.40 15.77
N ARG A 63 19.90 -26.45 15.95
CA ARG A 63 20.54 -26.59 17.28
C ARG A 63 20.28 -25.36 18.17
N ARG A 64 20.16 -24.15 17.60
CA ARG A 64 19.79 -22.96 18.35
C ARG A 64 18.36 -23.01 18.83
N VAL A 65 17.42 -23.34 17.94
CA VAL A 65 15.99 -23.39 18.25
C VAL A 65 15.68 -24.43 19.32
N ILE A 66 16.35 -25.59 19.32
CA ILE A 66 16.13 -26.61 20.37
C ILE A 66 16.47 -26.09 21.76
N GLN A 67 17.41 -25.13 21.90
CA GLN A 67 17.75 -24.53 23.17
C GLN A 67 16.61 -23.70 23.79
N ALA A 68 15.59 -23.33 23.02
CA ALA A 68 14.39 -22.70 23.58
C ALA A 68 13.60 -23.65 24.49
N PHE A 69 13.87 -24.96 24.41
CA PHE A 69 13.14 -25.99 25.15
C PHE A 69 13.98 -26.58 26.26
N LYS A 70 13.35 -26.81 27.42
CA LYS A 70 14.04 -27.38 28.58
C LYS A 70 14.39 -28.83 28.31
N ALA A 71 15.72 -29.14 28.25
CA ALA A 71 16.25 -30.41 27.79
C ALA A 71 16.35 -31.50 28.89
N TYR A 72 16.32 -31.15 30.18
CA TYR A 72 16.63 -32.09 31.26
C TYR A 72 15.58 -32.07 32.38
N GLY A 73 15.41 -33.25 33.04
CA GLY A 73 14.45 -33.52 34.10
C GLY A 73 13.23 -34.32 33.59
N ASP A 74 12.34 -34.69 34.51
CA ASP A 74 11.16 -35.52 34.21
C ASP A 74 10.23 -34.95 33.13
N ASN A 75 10.35 -33.63 32.87
CA ASN A 75 9.57 -32.88 31.86
C ASN A 75 10.46 -32.29 30.75
N GLY A 76 11.70 -32.83 30.56
CA GLY A 76 12.60 -32.37 29.51
C GLY A 76 12.16 -32.79 28.08
N VAL A 77 12.57 -32.00 27.12
CA VAL A 77 12.38 -32.28 25.68
C VAL A 77 13.51 -33.14 25.16
N LYS A 78 13.17 -34.30 24.59
CA LYS A 78 14.17 -35.19 23.96
C LYS A 78 14.47 -34.74 22.55
N TYR A 79 15.73 -34.63 22.21
CA TYR A 79 16.21 -34.22 20.88
C TYR A 79 16.94 -35.35 20.18
N PHE A 80 16.69 -35.52 18.88
CA PHE A 80 17.40 -36.43 18.00
C PHE A 80 17.94 -35.68 16.79
N GLU A 81 19.19 -35.93 16.41
CA GLU A 81 19.84 -35.32 15.25
C GLU A 81 20.65 -36.35 14.47
N THR A 82 20.53 -36.33 13.13
CA THR A 82 21.38 -37.17 12.28
C THR A 82 21.55 -36.55 10.89
N LEU A 83 22.74 -36.81 10.30
CA LEU A 83 23.02 -36.51 8.90
C LEU A 83 22.74 -37.74 8.05
N LEU A 84 21.82 -37.66 7.12
CA LEU A 84 21.43 -38.78 6.28
C LEU A 84 22.24 -38.81 4.98
N ASN A 85 22.54 -40.00 4.52
CA ASN A 85 23.18 -40.27 3.24
C ASN A 85 22.61 -41.53 2.62
N GLN A 86 23.03 -41.84 1.39
CA GLN A 86 22.52 -43.01 0.67
C GLN A 86 22.81 -44.39 1.32
N PHE A 87 23.77 -44.41 2.24
CA PHE A 87 24.19 -45.63 2.97
C PHE A 87 23.59 -45.69 4.38
N SER A 88 22.91 -44.62 4.81
CA SER A 88 22.27 -44.58 6.13
C SER A 88 21.22 -45.70 6.24
N THR A 89 21.32 -46.40 7.36
CA THR A 89 20.46 -47.52 7.64
C THR A 89 19.30 -47.15 8.57
N PRO A 90 18.16 -47.88 8.54
CA PRO A 90 17.08 -47.69 9.50
C PRO A 90 17.51 -47.77 10.96
N GLU A 91 18.58 -48.51 11.25
CA GLU A 91 19.12 -48.69 12.58
C GLU A 91 19.68 -47.38 13.16
N GLU A 92 20.30 -46.54 12.32
CA GLU A 92 20.86 -45.25 12.72
C GLU A 92 19.77 -44.25 13.11
N VAL A 93 18.55 -44.39 12.60
CA VAL A 93 17.46 -43.47 12.83
C VAL A 93 16.46 -44.00 13.85
N PHE A 94 16.12 -45.30 13.75
CA PHE A 94 15.05 -45.91 14.55
C PHE A 94 15.51 -46.90 15.61
N GLY A 95 16.83 -47.14 15.69
CA GLY A 95 17.45 -48.01 16.69
C GLY A 95 17.75 -49.42 16.17
N ASN A 96 18.76 -50.02 16.80
CA ASN A 96 19.24 -51.35 16.49
C ASN A 96 18.21 -52.43 16.83
N ILE A 97 18.30 -53.58 16.16
CA ILE A 97 17.45 -54.74 16.45
C ILE A 97 17.86 -55.35 17.80
N SER A 98 16.87 -55.60 18.63
CA SER A 98 17.10 -56.29 19.92
C SER A 98 17.37 -57.76 19.69
N LEU A 99 18.60 -58.19 19.95
CA LEU A 99 18.95 -59.61 19.87
C LEU A 99 18.17 -60.45 20.86
N LYS A 100 17.83 -59.93 22.05
CA LYS A 100 16.99 -60.61 23.04
C LYS A 100 15.57 -60.85 22.53
N ALA A 101 15.00 -59.84 21.84
CA ALA A 101 13.68 -60.01 21.23
C ALA A 101 13.70 -61.01 20.07
N LEU A 102 14.73 -60.94 19.23
CA LEU A 102 14.91 -61.85 18.09
C LEU A 102 15.09 -63.33 18.53
N ASN A 103 15.80 -63.57 19.65
CA ASN A 103 16.03 -64.89 20.23
C ASN A 103 14.84 -65.37 21.08
N GLY A 104 13.75 -64.63 21.20
CA GLY A 104 12.62 -65.03 22.03
C GLY A 104 12.90 -65.00 23.54
N GLU A 105 13.90 -64.17 23.97
CA GLU A 105 14.26 -64.03 25.39
C GLU A 105 13.37 -63.00 26.13
N LEU A 106 12.63 -62.19 25.39
CA LEU A 106 11.68 -61.21 25.95
C LEU A 106 10.30 -61.85 26.14
N GLU A 107 9.72 -61.62 27.31
CA GLU A 107 8.35 -62.04 27.63
C GLU A 107 7.33 -60.93 27.25
N ASP A 108 6.19 -61.40 26.69
CA ASP A 108 5.05 -60.50 26.46
C ASP A 108 4.36 -60.18 27.81
N GLU A 109 3.30 -59.34 27.76
CA GLU A 109 2.50 -58.96 28.94
C GLU A 109 1.81 -60.17 29.64
N ASN A 110 1.77 -61.33 28.96
CA ASN A 110 1.19 -62.56 29.45
C ASN A 110 2.24 -63.58 29.88
N GLY A 111 3.55 -63.20 29.86
CA GLY A 111 4.67 -64.07 30.23
C GLY A 111 5.07 -65.09 29.15
N ASN A 112 4.56 -64.97 27.92
CA ASN A 112 4.92 -65.86 26.80
C ASN A 112 6.18 -65.33 26.11
N LYS A 113 7.11 -66.22 25.83
CA LYS A 113 8.30 -65.95 25.03
C LYS A 113 7.99 -66.07 23.56
N LYS A 114 8.25 -64.94 22.81
CA LYS A 114 7.98 -64.88 21.38
C LYS A 114 9.16 -64.28 20.67
N GLU A 115 9.60 -64.92 19.60
CA GLU A 115 10.55 -64.27 18.67
C GLU A 115 9.89 -63.09 17.98
N GLU A 116 10.46 -61.94 18.11
CA GLU A 116 9.92 -60.69 17.58
C GLU A 116 11.02 -59.82 17.02
N TYR A 117 10.73 -59.21 15.86
CA TYR A 117 11.59 -58.21 15.25
C TYR A 117 11.36 -56.84 15.92
N ARG A 118 12.07 -56.55 17.03
CA ARG A 118 11.88 -55.35 17.81
C ARG A 118 13.14 -54.53 17.84
N ARG A 119 13.01 -53.16 17.70
CA ARG A 119 14.12 -52.23 17.78
C ARG A 119 14.26 -51.64 19.18
N LEU A 120 15.52 -51.30 19.54
CA LEU A 120 15.86 -50.55 20.72
C LEU A 120 15.77 -49.08 20.37
N THR A 121 14.74 -48.40 20.82
CA THR A 121 14.37 -47.03 20.42
C THR A 121 14.96 -45.98 21.34
N GLU A 122 15.65 -46.37 22.40
CA GLU A 122 16.23 -45.45 23.38
C GLU A 122 17.20 -44.46 22.73
N ASN A 123 16.94 -43.16 22.95
CA ASN A 123 17.68 -42.02 22.36
C ASN A 123 17.61 -41.98 20.83
N MET A 124 16.65 -42.63 20.18
CA MET A 124 16.41 -42.61 18.75
C MET A 124 15.17 -41.77 18.40
N LEU A 125 14.96 -41.52 17.11
CA LEU A 125 13.87 -40.70 16.62
C LEU A 125 12.47 -41.11 17.13
N PRO A 126 12.12 -42.40 17.30
CA PRO A 126 10.82 -42.78 17.84
C PRO A 126 10.53 -42.27 19.26
N GLU A 127 11.54 -41.95 20.03
CA GLU A 127 11.40 -41.35 21.39
C GLU A 127 11.65 -39.85 21.45
N ALA A 128 12.01 -39.23 20.34
CA ALA A 128 12.30 -37.81 20.29
C ALA A 128 11.03 -36.95 20.30
N ASP A 129 11.07 -35.86 21.06
CA ASP A 129 10.08 -34.80 21.00
C ASP A 129 10.35 -33.86 19.82
N ILE A 130 11.61 -33.57 19.52
CA ILE A 130 12.07 -32.77 18.40
C ILE A 130 13.20 -33.51 17.69
N ALA A 131 13.15 -33.56 16.36
CA ALA A 131 14.19 -34.19 15.56
C ALA A 131 14.71 -33.25 14.47
N PHE A 132 16.01 -33.34 14.17
CA PHE A 132 16.63 -32.72 13.02
C PHE A 132 17.26 -33.76 12.11
N LEU A 133 16.85 -33.76 10.83
CA LEU A 133 17.34 -34.64 9.79
C LEU A 133 18.02 -33.84 8.70
N ASP A 134 19.34 -33.90 8.65
CA ASP A 134 20.10 -33.21 7.59
C ASP A 134 20.21 -34.12 6.35
N GLU A 135 20.23 -33.51 5.17
CA GLU A 135 20.28 -34.15 3.85
C GLU A 135 19.19 -35.21 3.65
N ILE A 136 17.96 -34.88 4.08
CA ILE A 136 16.83 -35.84 4.15
C ILE A 136 16.57 -36.60 2.85
N TRP A 137 16.71 -35.94 1.68
CA TRP A 137 16.41 -36.57 0.39
C TRP A 137 17.44 -37.62 -0.06
N LYS A 138 18.58 -37.70 0.63
CA LYS A 138 19.60 -38.71 0.39
C LYS A 138 19.32 -40.02 1.11
N ALA A 139 18.36 -40.03 2.05
CA ALA A 139 18.00 -41.23 2.81
C ALA A 139 17.41 -42.35 1.95
N SER A 140 17.55 -43.60 2.44
CA SER A 140 16.96 -44.75 1.78
C SER A 140 15.43 -44.71 1.80
N PRO A 141 14.72 -45.32 0.81
CA PRO A 141 13.26 -45.37 0.80
C PRO A 141 12.66 -45.99 2.06
N ALA A 142 13.35 -46.91 2.71
CA ALA A 142 12.90 -47.53 3.95
C ALA A 142 12.80 -46.53 5.10
N ILE A 143 13.79 -45.63 5.23
CA ILE A 143 13.78 -44.57 6.20
C ILE A 143 12.64 -43.60 5.88
N LEU A 144 12.54 -43.11 4.62
CA LEU A 144 11.55 -42.12 4.20
C LEU A 144 10.11 -42.60 4.37
N ASN A 145 9.81 -43.85 4.07
CA ASN A 145 8.50 -44.45 4.28
C ASN A 145 8.11 -44.55 5.77
N THR A 146 9.07 -44.89 6.61
CA THR A 146 8.86 -44.95 8.07
C THR A 146 8.62 -43.54 8.64
N LEU A 147 9.37 -42.54 8.16
CA LEU A 147 9.15 -41.14 8.51
C LEU A 147 7.77 -40.61 8.12
N LEU A 148 7.23 -41.05 6.96
CA LEU A 148 5.88 -40.69 6.57
C LEU A 148 4.85 -41.09 7.62
N THR A 149 4.94 -42.31 8.16
CA THR A 149 4.05 -42.82 9.20
C THR A 149 4.23 -42.03 10.50
N ILE A 150 5.47 -41.82 10.91
CA ILE A 150 5.78 -41.06 12.13
C ILE A 150 5.26 -39.61 12.06
N ILE A 151 5.48 -38.92 10.96
CA ILE A 151 5.05 -37.53 10.81
C ILE A 151 3.52 -37.44 10.73
N ASN A 152 2.86 -38.36 10.05
CA ASN A 152 1.42 -38.33 9.84
C ASN A 152 0.63 -38.79 11.05
N GLU A 153 0.99 -39.95 11.59
CA GLU A 153 0.19 -40.65 12.57
C GLU A 153 0.76 -40.57 13.98
N ARG A 154 1.99 -40.06 14.12
CA ARG A 154 2.73 -40.07 15.38
C ARG A 154 2.82 -41.53 15.95
N LYS A 155 3.04 -42.47 15.05
CA LYS A 155 3.16 -43.89 15.39
C LYS A 155 4.40 -44.49 14.76
N PHE A 156 5.00 -45.44 15.48
CA PHE A 156 6.11 -46.25 15.02
C PHE A 156 5.75 -47.74 15.17
N HIS A 157 5.89 -48.47 14.10
CA HIS A 157 5.66 -49.92 14.11
C HIS A 157 6.93 -50.65 14.55
N ASN A 158 6.96 -51.08 15.81
CA ASN A 158 8.09 -51.75 16.41
C ASN A 158 7.79 -53.24 16.65
N GLY A 159 8.06 -54.05 15.66
CA GLY A 159 7.64 -55.43 15.64
C GLY A 159 6.10 -55.58 15.60
N SER A 160 5.55 -56.33 16.54
CA SER A 160 4.10 -56.46 16.68
C SER A 160 3.43 -55.32 17.39
N LYS A 161 4.19 -54.42 18.04
CA LYS A 161 3.65 -53.28 18.78
C LYS A 161 3.64 -52.02 17.93
N VAL A 162 2.60 -51.21 18.13
CA VAL A 162 2.52 -49.85 17.58
C VAL A 162 2.77 -48.87 18.72
N GLU A 163 3.92 -48.24 18.69
CA GLU A 163 4.36 -47.28 19.72
C GLU A 163 3.94 -45.85 19.32
N LYS A 164 3.49 -45.04 20.28
CA LYS A 164 3.18 -43.63 20.05
C LYS A 164 4.45 -42.86 20.10
N VAL A 165 4.76 -42.11 19.03
CA VAL A 165 5.93 -41.25 18.95
C VAL A 165 5.58 -39.85 19.52
N PRO A 166 6.33 -39.37 20.52
CA PRO A 166 6.05 -38.07 21.15
C PRO A 166 6.42 -36.86 20.28
N LEU A 167 6.88 -37.09 19.05
CA LEU A 167 7.42 -36.08 18.14
C LEU A 167 6.48 -34.87 18.00
N LYS A 168 6.96 -33.69 18.36
CA LYS A 168 6.27 -32.42 18.24
C LYS A 168 6.66 -31.69 16.97
N ALA A 169 7.98 -31.55 16.72
CA ALA A 169 8.49 -30.91 15.53
C ALA A 169 9.56 -31.74 14.84
N LEU A 170 9.57 -31.70 13.52
CA LEU A 170 10.64 -32.23 12.70
C LEU A 170 11.24 -31.10 11.87
N PHE A 171 12.52 -30.86 12.07
CA PHE A 171 13.35 -30.04 11.21
C PHE A 171 14.03 -30.92 10.19
N ALA A 172 13.89 -30.62 8.93
CA ALA A 172 14.62 -31.29 7.87
C ALA A 172 15.42 -30.26 7.06
N ALA A 173 16.58 -30.65 6.59
CA ALA A 173 17.40 -29.81 5.74
C ALA A 173 17.89 -30.57 4.51
N SER A 174 18.09 -29.85 3.42
CA SER A 174 18.77 -30.33 2.23
C SER A 174 19.32 -29.18 1.41
N ASN A 175 20.27 -29.48 0.53
CA ASN A 175 20.76 -28.55 -0.49
C ASN A 175 19.99 -28.68 -1.82
N GLU A 176 19.06 -29.59 -1.93
CA GLU A 176 18.24 -29.85 -3.11
C GLU A 176 16.79 -30.17 -2.74
N LEU A 177 15.89 -29.95 -3.68
CA LEU A 177 14.50 -30.37 -3.58
C LEU A 177 14.36 -31.88 -3.88
N PRO A 178 13.28 -32.54 -3.41
CA PRO A 178 13.08 -33.97 -3.67
C PRO A 178 13.05 -34.24 -5.18
N ALA A 179 13.75 -35.32 -5.58
CA ALA A 179 13.76 -35.75 -6.97
C ALA A 179 12.37 -36.25 -7.37
N LYS A 180 11.93 -35.88 -8.58
CA LYS A 180 10.68 -36.43 -9.16
C LYS A 180 10.75 -37.94 -9.30
N ASP A 181 9.60 -38.56 -9.34
CA ASP A 181 9.40 -39.99 -9.63
C ASP A 181 9.96 -40.95 -8.58
N ARG A 182 10.31 -40.44 -7.38
CA ARG A 182 10.70 -41.28 -6.24
C ARG A 182 9.59 -41.41 -5.18
N GLY A 183 8.41 -40.84 -5.39
CA GLY A 183 7.30 -40.86 -4.42
C GLY A 183 7.57 -40.03 -3.16
N LEU A 184 8.45 -39.03 -3.26
CA LEU A 184 8.86 -38.20 -2.14
C LEU A 184 7.97 -36.98 -1.91
N GLU A 185 7.11 -36.70 -2.89
CA GLU A 185 6.16 -35.57 -2.87
C GLU A 185 5.26 -35.63 -1.65
N ALA A 186 4.81 -36.84 -1.27
CA ALA A 186 3.98 -37.05 -0.10
C ALA A 186 4.70 -36.69 1.21
N LEU A 187 6.01 -36.93 1.32
CA LEU A 187 6.81 -36.54 2.48
C LEU A 187 7.09 -35.04 2.45
N TYR A 188 7.41 -34.48 1.27
CA TYR A 188 7.65 -33.05 1.10
C TYR A 188 6.41 -32.22 1.47
N ASP A 189 5.21 -32.70 1.13
CA ASP A 189 3.95 -32.04 1.52
C ASP A 189 3.73 -31.99 3.05
N ARG A 190 4.44 -32.78 3.85
CA ARG A 190 4.35 -32.77 5.31
C ARG A 190 5.16 -31.67 5.96
N PHE A 191 6.11 -31.09 5.26
CA PHE A 191 6.82 -29.91 5.70
C PHE A 191 5.96 -28.68 5.37
N ILE A 192 5.30 -28.16 6.39
CA ILE A 192 4.34 -27.07 6.23
C ILE A 192 5.04 -25.76 5.97
N LEU A 193 6.02 -25.42 6.80
CA LEU A 193 6.92 -24.29 6.56
C LEU A 193 8.12 -24.73 5.74
N ARG A 194 8.46 -23.94 4.75
CA ARG A 194 9.62 -24.15 3.88
C ARG A 194 10.39 -22.87 3.80
N LEU A 195 11.69 -22.92 4.06
CA LEU A 195 12.56 -21.77 4.17
C LEU A 195 13.79 -21.96 3.29
N CYS A 196 14.08 -20.97 2.46
CA CYS A 196 15.36 -20.88 1.79
C CYS A 196 16.37 -20.18 2.72
N VAL A 197 17.46 -20.84 3.03
CA VAL A 197 18.54 -20.31 3.87
C VAL A 197 19.73 -19.98 2.97
N GLY A 198 19.93 -18.69 2.70
CA GLY A 198 21.04 -18.19 1.88
C GLY A 198 22.34 -18.00 2.66
N TYR A 199 23.38 -17.57 1.97
CA TYR A 199 24.60 -17.03 2.58
C TYR A 199 24.33 -15.65 3.18
N ILE A 200 25.31 -15.09 3.86
CA ILE A 200 25.28 -13.69 4.32
C ILE A 200 25.51 -12.80 3.11
N GLU A 201 24.61 -11.83 2.88
CA GLU A 201 24.65 -10.92 1.74
C GLU A 201 25.20 -9.55 2.11
N ASN A 202 24.93 -9.08 3.33
CA ASN A 202 25.42 -7.79 3.82
C ASN A 202 26.89 -7.87 4.22
N GLU A 203 27.69 -6.95 3.72
CA GLU A 203 29.14 -6.93 3.90
C GLU A 203 29.55 -6.70 5.37
N ASP A 204 28.83 -5.82 6.08
CA ASP A 204 29.10 -5.56 7.51
C ASP A 204 28.79 -6.81 8.33
N SER A 205 27.66 -7.47 8.11
CA SER A 205 27.29 -8.74 8.76
C SER A 205 28.31 -9.84 8.47
N PHE A 206 28.87 -9.86 7.26
CA PHE A 206 29.89 -10.82 6.87
C PHE A 206 31.21 -10.58 7.63
N PHE A 207 31.66 -9.33 7.74
CA PHE A 207 32.86 -8.98 8.50
C PHE A 207 32.65 -9.22 10.01
N ASP A 208 31.49 -8.85 10.55
CA ASP A 208 31.18 -9.15 11.96
C ASP A 208 31.21 -10.64 12.26
N MET A 209 30.79 -11.48 11.32
CA MET A 209 30.89 -12.94 11.45
C MET A 209 32.35 -13.40 11.44
N ILE A 210 33.23 -12.84 10.61
CA ILE A 210 34.62 -13.22 10.50
C ILE A 210 35.43 -12.77 11.74
N ASP A 211 35.17 -11.53 12.19
CA ASP A 211 35.86 -10.92 13.33
C ASP A 211 35.33 -11.45 14.67
N GLY A 212 34.08 -11.92 14.67
CA GLY A 212 33.44 -12.51 15.85
C GLY A 212 34.09 -13.82 16.26
N SER A 213 34.30 -14.03 17.55
CA SER A 213 34.69 -15.33 18.12
C SER A 213 33.47 -16.28 18.01
N SER A 214 33.27 -16.91 16.85
CA SER A 214 32.26 -17.95 16.71
C SER A 214 32.65 -19.19 17.51
N SER A 215 32.22 -19.25 18.77
CA SER A 215 32.24 -20.52 19.48
C SER A 215 31.19 -21.44 18.86
N SER A 216 31.60 -22.61 18.39
CA SER A 216 30.69 -23.67 17.94
C SER A 216 29.71 -24.09 19.05
N ASP A 217 29.97 -23.74 20.28
CA ASP A 217 29.23 -24.12 21.48
C ASP A 217 28.40 -22.92 21.97
N PHE A 218 27.30 -22.70 21.30
CA PHE A 218 26.30 -21.75 21.81
C PHE A 218 25.56 -22.33 23.00
N ALA A 219 25.53 -21.58 24.09
CA ALA A 219 24.65 -21.83 25.22
C ALA A 219 23.79 -20.59 25.49
N LEU A 220 22.53 -20.81 25.83
CA LEU A 220 21.65 -19.71 26.25
C LEU A 220 22.25 -19.01 27.47
N PRO A 221 22.21 -17.66 27.53
CA PRO A 221 22.55 -16.92 28.74
C PRO A 221 21.74 -17.43 29.95
N ASP A 222 22.37 -17.48 31.13
CA ASP A 222 21.70 -18.01 32.32
C ASP A 222 20.42 -17.26 32.68
N GLU A 223 20.36 -15.98 32.37
CA GLU A 223 19.17 -15.13 32.55
C GLU A 223 17.96 -15.60 31.69
N VAL A 224 18.24 -16.19 30.53
CA VAL A 224 17.22 -16.66 29.58
C VAL A 224 16.86 -18.14 29.80
N LYS A 225 17.72 -18.94 30.44
CA LYS A 225 17.46 -20.36 30.74
C LYS A 225 16.16 -20.59 31.50
N ASN A 226 15.79 -19.64 32.39
CA ASN A 226 14.55 -19.72 33.15
C ASN A 226 13.29 -19.49 32.26
N LEU A 227 13.47 -18.99 31.05
CA LEU A 227 12.40 -18.73 30.09
C LEU A 227 12.15 -19.92 29.14
N GLN A 228 12.97 -20.97 29.24
CA GLN A 228 12.83 -22.16 28.39
C GLN A 228 11.43 -22.79 28.53
N ILE A 229 10.96 -23.31 27.41
CA ILE A 229 9.61 -23.89 27.26
C ILE A 229 9.64 -25.35 27.72
N THR A 230 8.70 -25.73 28.56
CA THR A 230 8.56 -27.11 29.06
C THR A 230 7.58 -27.93 28.23
N ASN A 231 7.67 -29.26 28.36
CA ASN A 231 6.72 -30.19 27.72
C ASN A 231 5.27 -29.99 28.19
N GLU A 232 5.05 -29.60 29.45
CA GLU A 232 3.74 -29.36 30.01
C GLU A 232 3.12 -28.10 29.40
N GLU A 233 3.93 -27.05 29.27
CA GLU A 233 3.47 -25.82 28.61
C GLU A 233 3.06 -26.07 27.16
N LEU A 234 3.86 -26.80 26.39
CA LEU A 234 3.53 -27.15 25.01
C LEU A 234 2.19 -27.90 24.88
N LYS A 235 1.91 -28.80 25.85
CA LYS A 235 0.62 -29.49 25.89
C LYS A 235 -0.54 -28.54 26.21
N ALA A 236 -0.35 -27.65 27.19
CA ALA A 236 -1.36 -26.67 27.59
C ALA A 236 -1.62 -25.62 26.48
N TRP A 237 -0.55 -25.20 25.78
CA TRP A 237 -0.65 -24.22 24.70
C TRP A 237 -1.38 -24.77 23.48
N LYS A 238 -1.27 -26.07 23.21
CA LYS A 238 -1.99 -26.68 22.10
C LYS A 238 -3.51 -26.44 22.16
N GLU A 239 -4.13 -26.64 23.33
CA GLU A 239 -5.57 -26.39 23.52
C GLU A 239 -5.92 -24.91 23.36
N LYS A 240 -5.05 -24.02 23.85
CA LYS A 240 -5.21 -22.57 23.71
C LYS A 240 -5.06 -22.11 22.27
N ILE A 241 -4.07 -22.64 21.53
CA ILE A 241 -3.88 -22.36 20.09
C ILE A 241 -5.09 -22.83 19.28
N ASP A 242 -5.64 -24.02 19.59
CA ASP A 242 -6.82 -24.53 18.88
C ASP A 242 -8.06 -23.63 19.13
N ALA A 243 -8.14 -22.96 20.27
CA ALA A 243 -9.22 -22.05 20.64
C ALA A 243 -9.15 -20.66 19.96
N VAL A 244 -7.99 -20.27 19.39
CA VAL A 244 -7.85 -19.00 18.66
C VAL A 244 -8.77 -19.02 17.42
N SER A 245 -9.50 -17.91 17.20
CA SER A 245 -10.36 -17.73 16.02
C SER A 245 -9.59 -17.13 14.83
N LEU A 246 -10.20 -17.19 13.64
CA LEU A 246 -9.76 -16.42 12.49
C LEU A 246 -10.65 -15.19 12.37
N SER A 247 -10.06 -14.00 12.25
CA SER A 247 -10.82 -12.78 11.96
C SER A 247 -11.51 -12.85 10.60
N ASP A 248 -12.46 -11.97 10.34
CA ASP A 248 -13.14 -11.97 9.06
C ASP A 248 -12.22 -11.46 7.94
N GLU A 249 -11.32 -10.53 8.24
CA GLU A 249 -10.26 -10.06 7.35
C GLU A 249 -9.29 -11.20 7.01
N ALA A 250 -8.85 -11.96 8.00
CA ALA A 250 -7.98 -13.12 7.76
C ALA A 250 -8.67 -14.20 6.89
N LYS A 251 -9.98 -14.44 7.09
CA LYS A 251 -10.77 -15.35 6.23
C LYS A 251 -10.86 -14.82 4.80
N ALA A 252 -11.09 -13.50 4.63
CA ALA A 252 -11.14 -12.86 3.31
C ALA A 252 -9.80 -13.02 2.57
N VAL A 253 -8.68 -12.73 3.24
CA VAL A 253 -7.32 -12.89 2.69
C VAL A 253 -7.05 -14.34 2.29
N ILE A 254 -7.34 -15.32 3.16
CA ILE A 254 -7.15 -16.75 2.85
C ILE A 254 -8.01 -17.16 1.63
N SER A 255 -9.25 -16.68 1.55
CA SER A 255 -10.13 -16.95 0.40
C SER A 255 -9.59 -16.35 -0.89
N ALA A 256 -9.08 -15.11 -0.82
CA ALA A 256 -8.47 -14.42 -1.95
C ALA A 256 -7.21 -15.15 -2.45
N ILE A 257 -6.33 -15.56 -1.54
CA ILE A 257 -5.13 -16.35 -1.89
C ILE A 257 -5.55 -17.66 -2.60
N ARG A 258 -6.51 -18.39 -2.08
CA ARG A 258 -7.01 -19.62 -2.72
C ARG A 258 -7.51 -19.38 -4.15
N LYS A 259 -8.28 -18.30 -4.35
CA LYS A 259 -8.79 -17.92 -5.69
C LYS A 259 -7.65 -17.55 -6.64
N GLU A 260 -6.68 -16.76 -6.17
CA GLU A 260 -5.54 -16.33 -6.99
C GLU A 260 -4.67 -17.54 -7.41
N LEU A 261 -4.39 -18.48 -6.48
CA LEU A 261 -3.67 -19.71 -6.80
C LEU A 261 -4.42 -20.56 -7.84
N THR A 262 -5.74 -20.69 -7.71
CA THR A 262 -6.58 -21.43 -8.66
C THR A 262 -6.55 -20.77 -10.05
N SER A 263 -6.79 -19.46 -10.12
CA SER A 263 -6.78 -18.70 -11.37
C SER A 263 -5.42 -18.78 -12.08
N ARG A 264 -4.32 -18.72 -11.30
CA ARG A 264 -2.97 -18.86 -11.82
C ARG A 264 -2.71 -20.26 -12.40
N ASN A 265 -3.13 -21.29 -11.67
CA ASN A 265 -3.00 -22.68 -12.14
C ASN A 265 -3.82 -22.92 -13.41
N GLU A 266 -5.02 -22.37 -13.51
CA GLU A 266 -5.88 -22.45 -14.71
C GLU A 266 -5.21 -21.78 -15.91
N LYS A 267 -4.68 -20.57 -15.74
CA LYS A 267 -3.93 -19.85 -16.79
C LYS A 267 -2.72 -20.64 -17.28
N LEU A 268 -1.91 -21.15 -16.34
CA LEU A 268 -0.72 -21.92 -16.67
C LEU A 268 -1.08 -23.24 -17.39
N THR A 269 -2.17 -23.88 -17.00
CA THR A 269 -2.69 -25.08 -17.64
C THR A 269 -3.19 -24.81 -19.06
N GLU A 270 -3.92 -23.71 -19.27
CA GLU A 270 -4.42 -23.35 -20.61
C GLU A 270 -3.29 -22.96 -21.55
N GLU A 271 -2.30 -22.18 -21.10
CA GLU A 271 -1.11 -21.80 -21.85
C GLU A 271 -0.31 -23.03 -22.32
N ASN A 272 -0.27 -24.09 -21.51
CA ASN A 272 0.51 -25.30 -21.77
C ASN A 272 -0.32 -26.50 -22.26
N LYS A 273 -1.58 -26.30 -22.61
CA LYS A 273 -2.52 -27.36 -23.02
C LYS A 273 -2.02 -28.24 -24.16
N ASN A 274 -1.26 -27.68 -25.06
CA ASN A 274 -0.69 -28.38 -26.22
C ASN A 274 0.81 -28.69 -26.08
N SER A 275 1.40 -28.41 -24.92
CA SER A 275 2.81 -28.69 -24.65
C SER A 275 3.04 -30.19 -24.50
N LYS A 276 4.08 -30.68 -25.16
CA LYS A 276 4.56 -32.07 -24.98
C LYS A 276 5.50 -32.23 -23.79
N ASP A 277 6.01 -31.11 -23.27
CA ASP A 277 6.83 -31.09 -22.07
C ASP A 277 5.93 -30.80 -20.86
N PHE A 278 5.94 -31.68 -19.89
CA PHE A 278 5.14 -31.58 -18.66
C PHE A 278 5.93 -30.92 -17.51
N ALA A 279 7.10 -30.35 -17.77
CA ALA A 279 7.91 -29.69 -16.73
C ALA A 279 7.18 -28.51 -16.07
N TRP A 280 6.28 -27.83 -16.81
CA TRP A 280 5.45 -26.74 -16.30
C TRP A 280 4.50 -27.14 -15.14
N GLN A 281 4.12 -28.43 -15.04
CA GLN A 281 3.29 -28.91 -13.93
C GLN A 281 3.96 -28.69 -12.56
N ARG A 282 5.27 -28.54 -12.52
CA ARG A 282 6.00 -28.19 -11.28
C ARG A 282 5.76 -26.77 -10.82
N GLU A 283 5.28 -25.90 -11.69
CA GLU A 283 4.99 -24.50 -11.40
C GLU A 283 3.55 -24.30 -10.90
N LEU A 284 2.74 -25.37 -10.85
CA LEU A 284 1.42 -25.36 -10.23
C LEU A 284 1.54 -25.24 -8.71
N PHE A 285 0.69 -24.40 -8.13
CA PHE A 285 0.57 -24.29 -6.69
C PHE A 285 -0.42 -25.34 -6.19
N GLU A 286 0.08 -26.41 -5.66
CA GLU A 286 -0.73 -27.51 -5.11
C GLU A 286 -0.82 -27.39 -3.59
N VAL A 287 -1.91 -26.83 -3.07
CA VAL A 287 -2.17 -26.65 -1.64
C VAL A 287 -3.47 -27.35 -1.28
N GLY A 288 -3.35 -28.58 -0.78
CA GLY A 288 -4.50 -29.40 -0.39
C GLY A 288 -5.18 -28.92 0.90
N ASP A 289 -6.44 -29.34 1.14
CA ASP A 289 -7.24 -28.93 2.31
C ASP A 289 -6.56 -29.29 3.64
N ARG A 290 -5.86 -30.42 3.71
CA ARG A 290 -5.08 -30.81 4.87
C ARG A 290 -3.96 -29.78 5.17
N ARG A 291 -3.28 -29.29 4.13
CA ARG A 291 -2.24 -28.30 4.25
C ARG A 291 -2.81 -26.97 4.72
N TRP A 292 -3.95 -26.54 4.18
CA TRP A 292 -4.66 -25.34 4.64
C TRP A 292 -5.03 -25.40 6.12
N LYS A 293 -5.49 -26.57 6.61
CA LYS A 293 -5.77 -26.76 8.04
C LYS A 293 -4.54 -26.55 8.90
N LYS A 294 -3.38 -27.03 8.47
CA LYS A 294 -2.12 -26.87 9.18
C LYS A 294 -1.57 -25.46 9.08
N ILE A 295 -1.73 -24.80 7.94
CA ILE A 295 -1.43 -23.37 7.78
C ILE A 295 -2.23 -22.56 8.80
N ALA A 296 -3.55 -22.75 8.85
CA ALA A 296 -4.39 -22.06 9.82
C ALA A 296 -3.93 -22.31 11.28
N HIS A 297 -3.43 -23.51 11.60
CA HIS A 297 -2.89 -23.80 12.92
C HIS A 297 -1.61 -23.02 13.22
N ILE A 298 -0.72 -22.83 12.24
CA ILE A 298 0.47 -21.96 12.38
C ILE A 298 0.08 -20.50 12.61
N LEU A 299 -0.92 -19.97 11.85
CA LEU A 299 -1.43 -18.62 12.05
C LEU A 299 -2.00 -18.43 13.46
N LYS A 300 -2.77 -19.40 13.94
CA LYS A 300 -3.31 -19.41 15.30
C LYS A 300 -2.21 -19.47 16.36
N ALA A 301 -1.15 -20.24 16.13
CA ALA A 301 0.00 -20.30 17.03
C ALA A 301 0.72 -18.95 17.08
N SER A 302 0.89 -18.26 15.94
CA SER A 302 1.45 -16.92 15.89
C SER A 302 0.61 -15.93 16.71
N ALA A 303 -0.70 -15.89 16.49
CA ALA A 303 -1.60 -15.02 17.23
C ALA A 303 -1.54 -15.28 18.74
N PHE A 304 -1.59 -16.55 19.17
CA PHE A 304 -1.50 -16.94 20.58
C PHE A 304 -0.20 -16.48 21.23
N LEU A 305 0.94 -16.64 20.57
CA LEU A 305 2.25 -16.26 21.08
C LEU A 305 2.48 -14.74 21.09
N ASN A 306 1.64 -14.00 20.38
CA ASN A 306 1.54 -12.55 20.42
C ASN A 306 0.41 -12.07 21.36
N ASP A 307 -0.03 -12.93 22.31
CA ASP A 307 -1.10 -12.66 23.30
C ASP A 307 -2.45 -12.24 22.71
N ARG A 308 -2.77 -12.77 21.52
CA ARG A 308 -4.03 -12.51 20.83
C ARG A 308 -4.92 -13.75 20.81
N THR A 309 -6.23 -13.53 20.83
CA THR A 309 -7.26 -14.58 20.75
C THR A 309 -7.80 -14.76 19.34
N GLU A 310 -7.32 -13.94 18.41
CA GLU A 310 -7.74 -13.92 17.02
C GLU A 310 -6.54 -13.69 16.09
N VAL A 311 -6.57 -14.37 14.94
CA VAL A 311 -5.57 -14.20 13.87
C VAL A 311 -5.82 -12.88 13.16
N ASP A 312 -4.79 -12.06 12.98
CA ASP A 312 -4.84 -10.80 12.23
C ASP A 312 -4.17 -10.87 10.84
N LEU A 313 -4.12 -9.73 10.17
CA LEU A 313 -3.53 -9.61 8.82
C LEU A 313 -2.03 -9.90 8.80
N MET A 314 -1.30 -9.54 9.88
CA MET A 314 0.14 -9.79 9.94
C MET A 314 0.47 -11.27 10.04
N ASP A 315 -0.38 -12.06 10.71
CA ASP A 315 -0.18 -13.52 10.73
C ASP A 315 -0.39 -14.14 9.33
N CYS A 316 -1.30 -13.58 8.52
CA CYS A 316 -1.57 -14.09 7.16
C CYS A 316 -0.34 -14.05 6.25
N GLN A 317 0.64 -13.19 6.53
CA GLN A 317 1.92 -13.19 5.84
C GLN A 317 2.63 -14.55 5.91
N LEU A 318 2.53 -15.27 7.02
CA LEU A 318 3.17 -16.56 7.21
C LEU A 318 2.74 -17.61 6.16
N ILE A 319 1.63 -17.39 5.44
CA ILE A 319 1.17 -18.24 4.35
C ILE A 319 2.20 -18.32 3.23
N GLU A 320 2.97 -17.27 2.98
CA GLU A 320 4.00 -17.24 1.93
C GLU A 320 5.02 -18.38 2.08
N TYR A 321 5.39 -18.74 3.31
CA TYR A 321 6.33 -19.82 3.60
C TYR A 321 5.70 -21.22 3.49
N CYS A 322 4.38 -21.27 3.33
CA CYS A 322 3.61 -22.53 3.38
C CYS A 322 3.09 -23.02 2.04
N ILE A 323 3.07 -22.19 1.00
CA ILE A 323 2.36 -22.53 -0.26
C ILE A 323 3.26 -22.86 -1.44
N TRP A 324 4.55 -22.53 -1.40
CA TRP A 324 5.46 -22.81 -2.50
C TRP A 324 6.05 -24.23 -2.44
N SER A 325 6.46 -24.75 -3.58
CA SER A 325 7.08 -26.07 -3.74
C SER A 325 8.43 -26.02 -4.47
N THR A 326 8.73 -24.94 -5.18
CA THR A 326 9.99 -24.72 -5.90
C THR A 326 10.55 -23.33 -5.54
N GLU A 327 11.86 -23.13 -5.68
CA GLU A 327 12.49 -21.83 -5.41
C GLU A 327 11.88 -20.69 -6.24
N LYS A 328 11.52 -20.97 -7.50
CA LYS A 328 10.84 -19.99 -8.35
C LYS A 328 9.49 -19.54 -7.78
N GLN A 329 8.76 -20.46 -7.15
CA GLN A 329 7.47 -20.15 -6.54
C GLN A 329 7.60 -19.35 -5.25
N GLN A 330 8.74 -19.33 -4.58
CA GLN A 330 8.91 -18.61 -3.32
C GLN A 330 8.58 -17.12 -3.49
N LYS A 331 9.22 -16.44 -4.45
CA LYS A 331 8.95 -15.02 -4.74
C LYS A 331 7.50 -14.81 -5.17
N GLN A 332 6.98 -15.69 -6.01
CA GLN A 332 5.59 -15.61 -6.46
C GLN A 332 4.58 -15.80 -5.33
N ALA A 333 4.89 -16.68 -4.36
CA ALA A 333 4.06 -16.88 -3.17
C ALA A 333 4.03 -15.62 -2.32
N ARG A 334 5.17 -14.96 -2.12
CA ARG A 334 5.28 -13.67 -1.44
C ARG A 334 4.43 -12.61 -2.13
N ASP A 335 4.61 -12.44 -3.45
CA ASP A 335 3.87 -11.44 -4.24
C ASP A 335 2.35 -11.68 -4.18
N ILE A 336 1.90 -12.94 -4.25
CA ILE A 336 0.48 -13.31 -4.15
C ILE A 336 -0.08 -12.97 -2.77
N VAL A 337 0.62 -13.36 -1.71
CA VAL A 337 0.17 -13.14 -0.32
C VAL A 337 0.13 -11.65 -0.03
N GLU A 338 1.16 -10.90 -0.39
CA GLU A 338 1.23 -9.45 -0.23
C GLU A 338 0.09 -8.75 -0.96
N LYS A 339 -0.13 -9.09 -2.23
CA LYS A 339 -1.24 -8.56 -3.04
C LYS A 339 -2.60 -8.85 -2.37
N CYS A 340 -2.84 -10.08 -1.93
CA CYS A 340 -4.11 -10.45 -1.32
C CYS A 340 -4.33 -9.78 0.04
N ILE A 341 -3.29 -9.59 0.85
CA ILE A 341 -3.38 -8.84 2.11
C ILE A 341 -3.76 -7.38 1.82
N LYS A 342 -3.07 -6.74 0.87
CA LYS A 342 -3.36 -5.35 0.47
C LYS A 342 -4.78 -5.17 -0.04
N GLN A 343 -5.28 -6.10 -0.86
CA GLN A 343 -6.59 -5.96 -1.51
C GLN A 343 -7.77 -6.36 -0.62
N ASN A 344 -7.58 -7.29 0.33
CA ASN A 344 -8.69 -7.87 1.09
C ASN A 344 -8.55 -7.68 2.61
N GLY A 345 -7.47 -7.10 3.06
CA GLY A 345 -7.22 -6.89 4.48
C GLY A 345 -7.87 -5.64 5.06
N VAL A 346 -8.17 -4.65 4.21
CA VAL A 346 -8.86 -3.41 4.61
C VAL A 346 -10.03 -3.22 3.65
N ASP A 347 -11.25 -3.42 4.15
CA ASP A 347 -12.48 -3.22 3.34
C ASP A 347 -12.88 -1.75 3.36
N CYS A 348 -12.27 -0.95 2.49
CA CYS A 348 -12.63 0.44 2.24
C CYS A 348 -13.12 0.69 0.81
N ASP A 349 -12.90 -0.25 -0.10
CA ASP A 349 -13.18 -0.06 -1.53
C ASP A 349 -14.70 0.14 -1.78
N SER A 350 -15.57 -0.65 -1.14
CA SER A 350 -17.03 -0.52 -1.27
C SER A 350 -17.55 0.83 -0.75
N THR A 351 -17.00 1.34 0.34
CA THR A 351 -17.39 2.63 0.91
C THR A 351 -16.91 3.80 0.04
N ILE A 352 -15.71 3.69 -0.54
CA ILE A 352 -15.18 4.70 -1.46
C ILE A 352 -16.03 4.75 -2.73
N GLU A 353 -16.38 3.60 -3.32
CA GLU A 353 -17.25 3.51 -4.48
C GLU A 353 -18.62 4.15 -4.22
N GLU A 354 -19.25 3.88 -3.08
CA GLU A 354 -20.52 4.51 -2.68
C GLU A 354 -20.41 6.03 -2.51
N ILE A 355 -19.29 6.53 -1.97
CA ILE A 355 -19.06 7.97 -1.82
C ILE A 355 -18.87 8.61 -3.20
N GLN A 356 -18.13 7.98 -4.11
CA GLN A 356 -17.93 8.45 -5.47
C GLN A 356 -19.25 8.50 -6.24
N GLU A 357 -20.11 7.50 -6.09
CA GLU A 357 -21.47 7.50 -6.67
C GLU A 357 -22.31 8.66 -6.14
N GLN A 358 -22.27 8.92 -4.83
CA GLN A 358 -22.96 10.07 -4.22
C GLN A 358 -22.45 11.42 -4.74
N ILE A 359 -21.13 11.54 -5.01
CA ILE A 359 -20.55 12.75 -5.61
C ILE A 359 -21.03 12.94 -7.05
N GLU A 360 -21.11 11.88 -7.86
CA GLU A 360 -21.66 11.98 -9.23
C GLU A 360 -23.14 12.32 -9.22
N ASP A 361 -23.95 11.75 -8.32
CA ASP A 361 -25.34 12.13 -8.13
C ASP A 361 -25.52 13.59 -7.69
N PHE A 362 -24.63 14.07 -6.81
CA PHE A 362 -24.60 15.47 -6.42
C PHE A 362 -24.30 16.37 -7.61
N LYS A 363 -23.29 16.03 -8.41
CA LYS A 363 -22.92 16.76 -9.63
C LYS A 363 -24.08 16.81 -10.62
N ALA A 364 -24.74 15.70 -10.89
CA ALA A 364 -25.91 15.65 -11.77
C ALA A 364 -27.04 16.54 -11.25
N SER A 365 -27.29 16.52 -9.93
CA SER A 365 -28.31 17.36 -9.30
C SER A 365 -27.98 18.87 -9.35
N VAL A 366 -26.70 19.23 -9.26
CA VAL A 366 -26.22 20.61 -9.46
C VAL A 366 -26.41 21.03 -10.90
N ASP A 367 -26.01 20.20 -11.87
CA ASP A 367 -26.13 20.51 -13.28
C ASP A 367 -27.62 20.70 -13.66
N GLU A 368 -28.51 19.83 -13.17
CA GLU A 368 -29.97 19.98 -13.39
C GLU A 368 -30.55 21.26 -12.75
N ALA A 369 -30.12 21.59 -11.53
CA ALA A 369 -30.68 22.71 -10.80
C ALA A 369 -30.19 24.08 -11.30
N TRP A 370 -28.88 24.20 -11.60
CA TRP A 370 -28.21 25.48 -11.89
C TRP A 370 -28.01 25.77 -13.38
N PHE A 371 -28.01 24.76 -14.24
CA PHE A 371 -27.66 24.93 -15.64
C PHE A 371 -28.81 24.54 -16.57
N GLU A 372 -28.85 25.12 -17.76
CA GLU A 372 -29.79 24.77 -18.82
C GLU A 372 -29.06 24.60 -20.16
N GLU A 373 -29.55 23.70 -20.97
CA GLU A 373 -29.06 23.52 -22.33
C GLU A 373 -29.63 24.59 -23.26
N VAL A 374 -28.78 25.45 -23.78
CA VAL A 374 -29.14 26.45 -24.76
C VAL A 374 -28.68 25.99 -26.14
N LYS A 375 -29.62 25.98 -27.09
CA LYS A 375 -29.33 25.66 -28.49
C LYS A 375 -29.03 26.95 -29.23
N GLU A 376 -27.78 27.13 -29.65
CA GLU A 376 -27.44 28.23 -30.54
C GLU A 376 -28.28 28.13 -31.85
N PRO A 377 -28.80 29.28 -32.37
CA PRO A 377 -29.46 29.26 -33.64
C PRO A 377 -28.51 28.79 -34.75
N LYS A 378 -28.99 27.92 -35.61
CA LYS A 378 -28.22 27.41 -36.75
C LYS A 378 -27.74 28.57 -37.60
N LYS A 379 -26.45 28.81 -37.69
CA LYS A 379 -25.81 29.84 -38.53
C LYS A 379 -25.64 29.32 -39.95
N ALA A 380 -25.89 30.18 -40.95
CA ALA A 380 -25.64 29.86 -42.35
C ALA A 380 -24.15 29.52 -42.58
N ILE A 381 -23.87 28.51 -43.38
CA ILE A 381 -22.50 28.17 -43.80
C ILE A 381 -22.08 29.23 -44.85
N ILE A 382 -21.02 29.95 -44.51
CA ILE A 382 -20.40 30.96 -45.40
C ILE A 382 -19.02 30.46 -45.77
N VAL A 383 -18.72 30.43 -47.06
CA VAL A 383 -17.44 30.00 -47.64
C VAL A 383 -16.92 31.10 -48.57
N ASP A 384 -15.63 31.15 -48.77
CA ASP A 384 -15.00 32.04 -49.75
C ASP A 384 -14.81 31.27 -51.05
N ILE A 385 -15.42 31.82 -52.13
CA ILE A 385 -15.31 31.26 -53.48
C ILE A 385 -14.74 32.35 -54.37
N SER A 386 -13.49 32.16 -54.81
CA SER A 386 -12.83 33.12 -55.74
C SER A 386 -12.79 34.56 -55.22
N GLY A 387 -12.61 34.76 -53.92
CA GLY A 387 -12.54 36.06 -53.25
C GLY A 387 -13.93 36.66 -52.93
N HIS A 388 -15.00 35.90 -53.10
CA HIS A 388 -16.35 36.31 -52.73
C HIS A 388 -16.88 35.48 -51.58
N LYS A 389 -17.40 36.09 -50.52
CA LYS A 389 -18.15 35.38 -49.48
C LYS A 389 -19.46 34.90 -50.02
N CYS A 390 -19.70 33.59 -49.98
CA CYS A 390 -20.89 32.94 -50.53
C CYS A 390 -21.59 32.14 -49.46
N TYR A 391 -22.93 32.08 -49.55
CA TYR A 391 -23.72 31.07 -48.86
C TYR A 391 -23.54 29.73 -49.55
N GLU A 392 -23.26 28.68 -48.77
CA GLU A 392 -23.38 27.31 -49.25
C GLU A 392 -24.84 26.90 -49.26
N CYS A 393 -25.35 26.48 -50.41
CA CYS A 393 -26.78 26.25 -50.64
C CYS A 393 -27.01 24.88 -51.29
N ILE A 394 -28.24 24.38 -51.11
CA ILE A 394 -28.77 23.26 -51.90
C ILE A 394 -29.79 23.83 -52.91
N ARG A 395 -29.66 23.46 -54.18
CA ARG A 395 -30.66 23.79 -55.19
C ARG A 395 -31.94 23.01 -54.93
N ASN A 396 -33.07 23.70 -54.79
CA ASN A 396 -34.33 23.05 -54.48
C ASN A 396 -34.76 22.06 -55.60
N GLY A 397 -35.20 20.88 -55.16
CA GLY A 397 -35.52 19.77 -56.04
C GLY A 397 -34.31 18.93 -56.48
N THR A 398 -33.10 19.21 -55.95
CA THR A 398 -31.88 18.43 -56.20
C THR A 398 -31.11 18.23 -54.92
N SER A 399 -30.08 17.38 -54.91
CA SER A 399 -29.10 17.24 -53.81
C SER A 399 -27.81 18.00 -54.10
N GLU A 400 -27.74 18.79 -55.15
CA GLU A 400 -26.51 19.47 -55.55
C GLU A 400 -26.24 20.68 -54.66
N THR A 401 -24.96 20.80 -54.24
CA THR A 401 -24.46 21.95 -53.49
C THR A 401 -24.04 23.06 -54.44
N TRP A 402 -24.52 24.27 -54.21
CA TRP A 402 -24.22 25.46 -54.94
C TRP A 402 -23.77 26.58 -54.01
N TYR A 403 -23.16 27.61 -54.55
CA TYR A 403 -22.64 28.74 -53.75
C TYR A 403 -23.19 30.04 -54.36
N VAL A 404 -23.82 30.87 -53.53
CA VAL A 404 -24.39 32.15 -53.95
C VAL A 404 -23.69 33.26 -53.19
N SER A 405 -23.08 34.22 -53.93
CA SER A 405 -22.40 35.34 -53.29
C SER A 405 -23.37 36.19 -52.45
N ILE A 406 -22.86 36.68 -51.29
CA ILE A 406 -23.65 37.45 -50.35
C ILE A 406 -23.74 38.90 -50.87
N GLY A 407 -24.97 39.43 -50.97
CA GLY A 407 -25.21 40.78 -51.39
C GLY A 407 -26.57 41.29 -50.94
N GLU A 408 -26.94 42.49 -51.41
CA GLU A 408 -28.21 43.12 -51.11
C GLU A 408 -29.32 42.54 -51.96
N ASN A 409 -30.54 42.45 -51.40
CA ASN A 409 -31.72 42.04 -52.14
C ASN A 409 -31.95 43.02 -53.26
N GLY A 410 -32.30 42.51 -54.41
CA GLY A 410 -32.53 43.35 -55.59
C GLY A 410 -31.28 43.65 -56.43
N SER A 411 -30.14 43.12 -56.04
CA SER A 411 -28.86 43.24 -56.79
C SER A 411 -28.56 41.98 -57.59
N TYR A 412 -27.58 42.07 -58.51
CA TYR A 412 -27.07 40.90 -59.22
C TYR A 412 -25.95 40.27 -58.43
N GLN A 413 -26.09 38.97 -58.13
CA GLN A 413 -25.09 38.20 -57.37
C GLN A 413 -24.55 37.04 -58.21
N THR A 414 -23.30 36.70 -58.02
CA THR A 414 -22.67 35.61 -58.72
C THR A 414 -23.05 34.25 -58.08
N VAL A 415 -23.45 33.31 -58.92
CA VAL A 415 -23.76 31.95 -58.53
C VAL A 415 -22.67 31.03 -59.03
N TYR A 416 -22.15 30.19 -58.17
CA TYR A 416 -21.11 29.22 -58.48
C TYR A 416 -21.65 27.80 -58.36
N ARG A 417 -21.28 26.93 -59.32
CA ARG A 417 -21.66 25.51 -59.30
C ARG A 417 -20.76 24.66 -58.41
N ASP A 418 -19.51 25.08 -58.28
CA ASP A 418 -18.49 24.43 -57.49
C ASP A 418 -17.51 25.47 -56.90
N ASN A 419 -16.50 25.06 -56.18
CA ASN A 419 -15.54 25.94 -55.52
C ASN A 419 -14.70 26.82 -56.43
N LYS A 420 -14.76 26.66 -57.78
CA LYS A 420 -13.88 27.36 -58.71
C LYS A 420 -14.62 27.95 -59.92
N ASN A 421 -15.77 27.39 -60.30
CA ASN A 421 -16.40 27.70 -61.54
C ASN A 421 -17.59 28.63 -61.35
N ARG A 422 -17.45 29.88 -61.79
CA ARG A 422 -18.56 30.81 -61.93
C ARG A 422 -19.55 30.22 -62.92
N TYR A 423 -20.84 30.18 -62.50
CA TYR A 423 -21.90 29.67 -63.33
C TYR A 423 -22.63 30.80 -64.06
N THR A 424 -23.13 31.77 -63.27
CA THR A 424 -23.85 32.92 -63.85
C THR A 424 -23.97 34.03 -62.81
N ASP A 425 -24.29 35.29 -63.31
CA ASP A 425 -24.79 36.37 -62.46
C ASP A 425 -26.30 36.36 -62.56
N SER A 426 -27.00 36.50 -61.44
CA SER A 426 -28.46 36.43 -61.40
C SER A 426 -29.02 37.43 -60.41
N TYR A 427 -30.19 37.90 -60.69
CA TYR A 427 -30.95 38.72 -59.75
C TYR A 427 -31.24 37.96 -58.48
N TYR A 428 -30.98 38.57 -57.35
CA TYR A 428 -30.92 37.91 -56.07
C TYR A 428 -31.96 38.47 -55.13
N GLU A 429 -32.73 37.60 -54.51
CA GLU A 429 -33.61 37.89 -53.38
C GLU A 429 -33.42 36.79 -52.30
N LYS A 430 -33.15 37.21 -51.10
CA LYS A 430 -33.01 36.31 -49.93
C LYS A 430 -34.14 36.54 -48.95
N ASN A 431 -34.99 35.55 -48.74
CA ASN A 431 -36.05 35.55 -47.76
C ASN A 431 -35.83 34.41 -46.74
N GLY A 432 -35.41 34.76 -45.55
CA GLY A 432 -35.00 33.76 -44.54
C GLY A 432 -33.87 32.88 -45.05
N ASP A 433 -34.12 31.59 -45.15
CA ASP A 433 -33.13 30.59 -45.61
C ASP A 433 -33.22 30.29 -47.11
N THR A 434 -34.15 30.94 -47.80
CA THR A 434 -34.34 30.71 -49.22
C THR A 434 -33.73 31.87 -50.03
N ILE A 435 -33.01 31.54 -51.07
CA ILE A 435 -32.46 32.47 -52.03
C ILE A 435 -33.09 32.17 -53.34
N SER A 436 -33.71 33.18 -53.91
CA SER A 436 -34.36 33.17 -55.27
C SER A 436 -33.46 33.91 -56.24
N CYS A 437 -32.96 33.17 -57.22
CA CYS A 437 -32.21 33.67 -58.37
C CYS A 437 -32.89 33.12 -59.65
N TRP A 438 -32.09 32.67 -60.64
CA TRP A 438 -32.59 31.89 -61.77
C TRP A 438 -33.17 30.52 -61.35
N ALA A 439 -32.85 30.08 -60.17
CA ALA A 439 -33.39 28.92 -59.46
C ALA A 439 -33.60 29.29 -57.98
N THR A 440 -34.28 28.43 -57.26
CA THR A 440 -34.47 28.58 -55.81
C THR A 440 -33.43 27.69 -55.06
N PHE A 441 -32.82 28.29 -54.10
CA PHE A 441 -31.78 27.64 -53.27
C PHE A 441 -32.14 27.73 -51.80
N THR A 442 -31.85 26.68 -51.05
CA THR A 442 -31.95 26.67 -49.59
C THR A 442 -30.54 26.75 -48.98
N VAL A 443 -30.32 27.75 -48.14
CA VAL A 443 -29.04 27.98 -47.45
C VAL A 443 -28.78 26.86 -46.47
N LYS A 444 -27.61 26.20 -46.58
CA LYS A 444 -27.15 25.23 -45.62
C LYS A 444 -26.75 25.94 -44.31
N LYS A 445 -27.10 25.32 -43.22
CA LYS A 445 -26.73 25.79 -41.88
C LYS A 445 -25.87 24.76 -41.15
N ASN A 446 -24.95 25.23 -40.34
CA ASN A 446 -24.24 24.37 -39.41
C ASN A 446 -25.24 23.68 -38.48
N PRO A 447 -24.94 22.43 -38.03
CA PRO A 447 -25.74 21.80 -37.00
C PRO A 447 -25.81 22.71 -35.77
N ALA A 448 -26.96 22.74 -35.11
CA ALA A 448 -27.11 23.52 -33.89
C ALA A 448 -26.05 23.05 -32.87
N LYS A 449 -25.26 23.96 -32.35
CA LYS A 449 -24.38 23.67 -31.21
C LYS A 449 -25.22 23.83 -29.95
N THR A 450 -25.18 22.82 -29.10
CA THR A 450 -25.75 22.90 -27.77
C THR A 450 -24.60 23.24 -26.82
N HIS A 451 -24.80 24.22 -25.98
CA HIS A 451 -23.90 24.53 -24.86
C HIS A 451 -24.72 24.72 -23.60
N VAL A 452 -24.06 24.59 -22.46
CA VAL A 452 -24.71 24.69 -21.16
C VAL A 452 -24.47 26.08 -20.61
N GLU A 453 -25.55 26.79 -20.23
CA GLU A 453 -25.48 28.11 -19.61
C GLU A 453 -26.10 28.09 -18.21
N PRO A 454 -25.62 28.94 -17.28
CA PRO A 454 -26.25 29.10 -15.97
C PRO A 454 -27.70 29.64 -16.10
N LYS A 455 -28.64 29.03 -15.38
CA LYS A 455 -30.00 29.55 -15.25
C LYS A 455 -30.00 30.90 -14.56
N LYS A 456 -30.88 31.79 -14.97
CA LYS A 456 -31.05 33.08 -14.31
C LYS A 456 -32.03 32.95 -13.16
N PHE A 457 -31.56 33.25 -11.95
CA PHE A 457 -32.36 33.26 -10.71
C PHE A 457 -32.55 34.72 -10.22
N SER A 458 -33.61 34.95 -9.45
CA SER A 458 -33.64 36.10 -8.56
C SER A 458 -32.71 35.84 -7.36
N ASP A 459 -32.14 36.89 -6.74
CA ASP A 459 -31.19 36.77 -5.65
C ASP A 459 -31.76 35.91 -4.50
N ILE A 460 -33.00 36.12 -4.11
CA ILE A 460 -33.68 35.36 -3.05
C ILE A 460 -33.83 33.86 -3.41
N ALA A 461 -34.20 33.57 -4.68
CA ALA A 461 -34.34 32.19 -5.13
C ALA A 461 -32.99 31.48 -5.20
N TYR A 462 -31.95 32.20 -5.59
CA TYR A 462 -30.59 31.72 -5.66
C TYR A 462 -30.02 31.35 -4.25
N GLU A 463 -30.08 32.28 -3.31
CA GLU A 463 -29.66 32.03 -1.92
C GLU A 463 -30.44 30.89 -1.27
N THR A 464 -31.75 30.81 -1.49
CA THR A 464 -32.56 29.71 -0.95
C THR A 464 -32.15 28.36 -1.51
N LEU A 465 -31.86 28.31 -2.80
CA LEU A 465 -31.44 27.08 -3.48
C LEU A 465 -30.03 26.66 -3.02
N GLN A 466 -29.11 27.61 -2.92
CA GLN A 466 -27.76 27.37 -2.37
C GLN A 466 -27.80 26.80 -0.97
N LYS A 467 -28.54 27.45 -0.05
CA LYS A 467 -28.65 27.00 1.33
C LYS A 467 -29.22 25.59 1.42
N LYS A 468 -30.25 25.30 0.62
CA LYS A 468 -30.84 23.96 0.56
C LYS A 468 -29.84 22.91 0.08
N PHE A 469 -29.12 23.16 -1.03
CA PHE A 469 -28.14 22.23 -1.54
C PHE A 469 -26.96 22.02 -0.60
N LYS A 470 -26.47 23.09 0.02
CA LYS A 470 -25.39 23.00 1.02
C LYS A 470 -25.80 22.12 2.20
N GLN A 471 -26.98 22.30 2.75
CA GLN A 471 -27.43 21.57 3.94
C GLN A 471 -27.95 20.15 3.64
N GLU A 472 -28.72 19.98 2.56
CA GLU A 472 -29.40 18.70 2.29
C GLU A 472 -28.58 17.72 1.43
N ARG A 473 -27.63 18.21 0.65
CA ARG A 473 -26.88 17.40 -0.31
C ARG A 473 -25.38 17.37 -0.05
N TYR A 474 -24.76 18.53 0.07
CA TYR A 474 -23.31 18.65 0.22
C TYR A 474 -22.82 18.22 1.62
N ALA A 475 -23.34 18.83 2.69
CA ALA A 475 -22.89 18.55 4.06
C ALA A 475 -22.94 17.07 4.45
N PRO A 476 -24.00 16.28 4.12
CA PRO A 476 -24.03 14.87 4.45
C PRO A 476 -22.92 14.03 3.78
N ILE A 477 -22.50 14.42 2.57
CA ILE A 477 -21.40 13.72 1.87
C ILE A 477 -20.05 14.06 2.53
N VAL A 478 -19.83 15.35 2.85
CA VAL A 478 -18.63 15.80 3.57
C VAL A 478 -18.51 15.11 4.95
N ASP A 479 -19.60 15.08 5.70
CA ASP A 479 -19.63 14.43 7.01
C ASP A 479 -19.30 12.93 6.90
N ARG A 480 -19.80 12.27 5.83
CA ARG A 480 -19.50 10.86 5.57
C ARG A 480 -18.04 10.65 5.21
N ILE A 481 -17.45 11.51 4.35
CA ILE A 481 -16.03 11.46 4.00
C ILE A 481 -15.18 11.63 5.24
N ASN A 482 -15.41 12.68 6.02
CA ASN A 482 -14.63 12.97 7.23
C ASN A 482 -14.72 11.84 8.25
N LYS A 483 -15.94 11.30 8.47
CA LYS A 483 -16.14 10.18 9.39
C LYS A 483 -15.35 8.95 8.94
N GLN A 484 -15.35 8.63 7.65
CA GLN A 484 -14.61 7.50 7.11
C GLN A 484 -13.09 7.69 7.23
N ILE A 485 -12.59 8.91 7.00
CA ILE A 485 -11.17 9.26 7.20
C ILE A 485 -10.79 9.09 8.68
N GLU A 486 -11.61 9.56 9.62
CA GLU A 486 -11.36 9.38 11.06
C GLU A 486 -11.36 7.90 11.47
N GLU A 487 -12.30 7.11 10.96
CA GLU A 487 -12.35 5.66 11.18
C GLU A 487 -11.09 4.97 10.68
N LEU A 488 -10.63 5.28 9.46
CA LEU A 488 -9.39 4.73 8.89
C LEU A 488 -8.14 5.18 9.66
N LYS A 489 -8.04 6.44 10.07
CA LYS A 489 -6.94 6.93 10.92
C LYS A 489 -6.93 6.22 12.27
N SER A 490 -8.08 6.06 12.90
CA SER A 490 -8.22 5.32 14.16
C SER A 490 -7.86 3.85 14.00
N GLN A 491 -8.27 3.21 12.91
CA GLN A 491 -7.89 1.83 12.59
C GLN A 491 -6.38 1.71 12.41
N LYS A 492 -5.77 2.59 11.62
CA LYS A 492 -4.31 2.62 11.41
C LYS A 492 -3.55 2.73 12.74
N GLU A 493 -3.97 3.60 13.65
CA GLU A 493 -3.34 3.74 14.97
C GLU A 493 -3.51 2.50 15.83
N LYS A 494 -4.70 1.89 15.84
CA LYS A 494 -4.98 0.68 16.61
C LYS A 494 -4.18 -0.52 16.11
N ASP A 495 -4.03 -0.68 14.81
CA ASP A 495 -3.43 -1.84 14.19
C ASP A 495 -1.90 -1.70 14.06
N ALA A 496 -1.37 -0.50 13.91
CA ALA A 496 0.05 -0.26 13.73
C ALA A 496 0.92 -0.77 14.89
N VAL A 497 0.48 -0.62 16.13
CA VAL A 497 1.23 -1.04 17.33
C VAL A 497 1.28 -2.57 17.46
N PRO A 498 0.13 -3.30 17.42
CA PRO A 498 0.13 -4.76 17.41
C PRO A 498 0.92 -5.36 16.25
N PHE A 499 0.82 -4.78 15.05
CA PHE A 499 1.55 -5.27 13.88
C PHE A 499 3.06 -5.12 14.04
N LYS A 500 3.54 -3.98 14.54
CA LYS A 500 4.97 -3.76 14.85
C LYS A 500 5.48 -4.68 15.94
N ALA A 501 4.63 -5.10 16.86
CA ALA A 501 4.99 -6.00 17.94
C ALA A 501 4.94 -7.48 17.54
N ASN A 502 4.44 -7.84 16.36
CA ASN A 502 4.35 -9.23 15.93
C ASN A 502 5.73 -9.92 15.90
N LEU A 503 5.86 -11.06 16.61
CA LEU A 503 7.13 -11.75 16.80
C LEU A 503 7.61 -12.52 15.57
N PHE A 504 6.71 -12.93 14.69
CA PHE A 504 6.96 -13.90 13.62
C PHE A 504 6.79 -13.35 12.21
N ALA A 505 6.03 -12.27 12.05
CA ALA A 505 5.84 -11.62 10.76
C ALA A 505 7.03 -10.72 10.39
N ASN A 506 7.28 -10.53 9.10
CA ASN A 506 8.23 -9.54 8.62
C ASN A 506 7.64 -8.14 8.76
N GLN A 507 8.36 -7.24 9.40
CA GLN A 507 7.90 -5.88 9.69
C GLN A 507 7.70 -5.01 8.42
N GLU A 508 8.35 -5.37 7.31
CA GLU A 508 8.12 -4.69 6.03
C GLU A 508 6.66 -4.75 5.56
N TYR A 509 5.92 -5.81 5.92
CA TYR A 509 4.49 -5.93 5.60
C TYR A 509 3.60 -4.94 6.34
N ASN A 510 4.01 -4.50 7.54
CA ASN A 510 3.30 -3.44 8.25
C ASN A 510 3.27 -2.16 7.40
N ILE A 511 4.38 -1.81 6.74
CA ILE A 511 4.47 -0.66 5.83
C ILE A 511 3.48 -0.84 4.66
N SER A 512 3.41 -2.04 4.09
CA SER A 512 2.50 -2.33 2.98
C SER A 512 1.01 -2.26 3.36
N ILE A 513 0.64 -2.72 4.56
CA ILE A 513 -0.75 -2.68 5.06
C ILE A 513 -1.14 -1.22 5.37
N THR A 514 -0.27 -0.48 6.06
CA THR A 514 -0.53 0.93 6.39
C THR A 514 -0.56 1.82 5.16
N ALA A 515 0.24 1.51 4.12
CA ALA A 515 0.22 2.24 2.86
C ALA A 515 -1.14 2.15 2.14
N LYS A 516 -1.84 1.01 2.20
CA LYS A 516 -3.20 0.92 1.63
C LYS A 516 -4.20 1.79 2.38
N ILE A 517 -4.09 1.86 3.70
CA ILE A 517 -4.95 2.75 4.50
C ILE A 517 -4.66 4.22 4.12
N ASP A 518 -3.39 4.57 3.94
CA ASP A 518 -3.00 5.92 3.50
C ASP A 518 -3.50 6.24 2.09
N GLU A 519 -3.44 5.28 1.16
CA GLU A 519 -4.00 5.40 -0.19
C GLU A 519 -5.51 5.64 -0.14
N ALA A 520 -6.24 4.87 0.66
CA ALA A 520 -7.68 5.04 0.86
C ALA A 520 -8.05 6.40 1.49
N ILE A 521 -7.26 6.87 2.46
CA ILE A 521 -7.44 8.21 3.05
C ILE A 521 -7.22 9.27 1.97
N HIS A 522 -6.17 9.14 1.16
CA HIS A 522 -5.87 10.08 0.08
C HIS A 522 -6.97 10.11 -0.99
N GLU A 523 -7.50 8.95 -1.39
CA GLU A 523 -8.63 8.89 -2.32
C GLU A 523 -9.89 9.58 -1.78
N LEU A 524 -10.17 9.46 -0.47
CA LEU A 524 -11.27 10.14 0.19
C LEU A 524 -11.04 11.66 0.28
N GLU A 525 -9.81 12.09 0.55
CA GLU A 525 -9.43 13.51 0.54
C GLU A 525 -9.57 14.10 -0.87
N ASP A 526 -9.13 13.39 -1.91
CA ASP A 526 -9.32 13.79 -3.31
C ASP A 526 -10.80 13.85 -3.71
N ALA A 527 -11.60 12.90 -3.23
CA ALA A 527 -13.06 12.91 -3.42
C ALA A 527 -13.70 14.15 -2.77
N GLY A 528 -13.25 14.54 -1.57
CA GLY A 528 -13.66 15.78 -0.90
C GLY A 528 -13.30 17.02 -1.72
N VAL A 529 -12.08 17.09 -2.24
CA VAL A 529 -11.65 18.20 -3.13
C VAL A 529 -12.49 18.26 -4.40
N ALA A 530 -12.82 17.11 -5.00
CA ALA A 530 -13.67 17.05 -6.18
C ALA A 530 -15.10 17.53 -5.88
N LEU A 531 -15.65 17.17 -4.72
CA LEU A 531 -16.95 17.64 -4.24
C LEU A 531 -16.96 19.15 -4.03
N ASP A 532 -15.92 19.69 -3.39
CA ASP A 532 -15.74 21.13 -3.18
C ASP A 532 -15.64 21.89 -4.50
N LYS A 533 -14.95 21.33 -5.48
CA LYS A 533 -14.87 21.90 -6.83
C LYS A 533 -16.25 21.99 -7.49
N GLN A 534 -17.09 20.98 -7.32
CA GLN A 534 -18.49 21.00 -7.83
C GLN A 534 -19.34 22.04 -7.08
N GLN A 535 -19.23 22.10 -5.77
CA GLN A 535 -19.90 23.13 -4.97
C GLN A 535 -19.50 24.54 -5.45
N ASN A 536 -18.21 24.81 -5.59
CA ASN A 536 -17.71 26.10 -6.03
C ASN A 536 -18.13 26.47 -7.46
N ARG A 537 -18.47 25.50 -8.31
CA ARG A 537 -18.92 25.74 -9.66
C ARG A 537 -20.23 26.56 -9.71
N TYR A 538 -21.17 26.33 -8.83
CA TYR A 538 -22.42 27.11 -8.78
C TYR A 538 -22.35 28.31 -7.83
N PHE A 539 -21.47 28.32 -6.84
CA PHE A 539 -21.20 29.52 -6.05
C PHE A 539 -20.50 30.60 -6.90
N LYS A 540 -19.61 30.23 -7.81
CA LYS A 540 -18.86 31.16 -8.67
C LYS A 540 -19.67 31.73 -9.83
N THR A 541 -20.84 31.21 -10.21
CA THR A 541 -21.63 31.69 -11.36
C THR A 541 -22.24 33.09 -11.15
N ASN A 542 -22.24 33.61 -9.92
CA ASN A 542 -22.70 35.00 -9.64
C ASN A 542 -21.60 35.95 -9.11
N LEU A 543 -20.39 35.46 -8.86
CA LEU A 543 -19.27 36.28 -8.44
C LEU A 543 -18.15 36.14 -9.47
N SER A 544 -18.11 37.01 -10.44
CA SER A 544 -16.86 37.46 -11.06
C SER A 544 -16.05 38.25 -10.01
N ALA A 545 -15.85 37.71 -8.83
CA ALA A 545 -14.94 38.25 -7.86
C ALA A 545 -13.54 38.09 -8.44
N SER A 546 -13.02 39.17 -9.03
CA SER A 546 -11.60 39.32 -9.26
C SER A 546 -10.91 39.14 -7.91
N LEU A 547 -9.95 38.20 -7.83
CA LEU A 547 -9.06 38.12 -6.67
C LEU A 547 -8.59 39.54 -6.32
N SER A 548 -8.64 39.83 -5.03
CA SER A 548 -8.18 41.14 -4.50
C SER A 548 -7.00 40.92 -3.59
N VAL A 549 -6.12 41.87 -3.51
CA VAL A 549 -5.00 41.83 -2.57
C VAL A 549 -5.53 41.75 -1.14
N GLY A 550 -5.00 40.81 -0.37
CA GLY A 550 -5.45 40.52 0.98
C GLY A 550 -6.46 39.36 1.10
N ASP A 551 -6.99 38.84 0.00
CA ASP A 551 -7.80 37.61 0.05
C ASP A 551 -6.97 36.45 0.57
N VAL A 552 -7.56 35.56 1.38
CA VAL A 552 -6.85 34.41 1.97
C VAL A 552 -7.26 33.12 1.30
N ILE A 553 -6.33 32.18 1.22
CA ILE A 553 -6.50 30.89 0.54
C ILE A 553 -6.27 29.78 1.57
N LEU A 554 -7.24 28.88 1.71
CA LEU A 554 -7.18 27.73 2.60
C LEU A 554 -6.58 26.50 1.90
N LYS A 555 -6.12 25.52 2.70
CA LYS A 555 -5.62 24.20 2.22
C LYS A 555 -6.58 23.52 1.24
N ASN A 556 -7.88 23.64 1.44
CA ASN A 556 -8.91 23.06 0.56
C ASN A 556 -9.15 23.89 -0.73
N GLY A 557 -8.44 25.00 -0.92
CA GLY A 557 -8.56 25.90 -2.07
C GLY A 557 -9.68 26.93 -1.98
N THR A 558 -10.42 26.98 -0.87
CA THR A 558 -11.42 28.03 -0.64
C THR A 558 -10.74 29.38 -0.48
N ILE A 559 -11.31 30.41 -1.11
CA ILE A 559 -10.79 31.76 -1.04
C ILE A 559 -11.82 32.63 -0.30
N TYR A 560 -11.36 33.31 0.74
CA TYR A 560 -12.14 34.30 1.47
C TYR A 560 -11.61 35.68 1.14
N THR A 561 -12.52 36.62 0.91
CA THR A 561 -12.13 38.00 0.69
C THR A 561 -11.58 38.63 1.96
N ALA A 562 -10.74 39.65 1.83
CA ALA A 562 -10.15 40.38 2.96
C ALA A 562 -11.22 40.87 3.97
N GLY A 563 -12.43 41.11 3.53
CA GLY A 563 -13.56 41.54 4.40
C GLY A 563 -14.28 40.42 5.13
N GLU A 564 -14.02 39.14 4.74
CA GLU A 564 -14.67 37.94 5.31
C GLU A 564 -13.76 37.20 6.31
N ILE A 565 -12.48 37.56 6.42
CA ILE A 565 -11.50 36.86 7.27
C ILE A 565 -11.92 36.83 8.74
N ASP A 566 -12.57 37.89 9.24
CA ASP A 566 -13.09 37.95 10.62
C ASP A 566 -14.18 36.89 10.90
N SER A 567 -14.85 36.38 9.87
CA SER A 567 -15.89 35.35 9.98
C SER A 567 -15.35 33.93 10.00
N LEU A 568 -14.05 33.71 9.76
CA LEU A 568 -13.40 32.41 9.78
C LEU A 568 -13.37 31.84 11.20
N SER A 569 -13.67 30.55 11.31
CA SER A 569 -13.48 29.78 12.54
C SER A 569 -11.98 29.67 12.89
N ALA A 570 -11.66 29.31 14.12
CA ALA A 570 -10.28 29.11 14.55
C ALA A 570 -9.57 28.03 13.69
N GLU A 571 -10.26 26.95 13.38
CA GLU A 571 -9.77 25.85 12.53
C GLU A 571 -9.52 26.32 11.09
N GLU A 572 -10.40 27.12 10.52
CA GLU A 572 -10.21 27.68 9.17
C GLU A 572 -9.03 28.63 9.12
N LYS A 573 -8.80 29.41 10.16
CA LYS A 573 -7.62 30.31 10.25
C LYS A 573 -6.31 29.52 10.29
N GLU A 574 -6.25 28.41 11.00
CA GLU A 574 -5.09 27.50 11.00
C GLU A 574 -4.85 26.81 9.64
N ASN A 575 -5.90 26.68 8.82
CA ASN A 575 -5.81 26.09 7.50
C ASN A 575 -5.51 27.08 6.36
N VAL A 576 -5.20 28.34 6.67
CA VAL A 576 -4.76 29.31 5.67
C VAL A 576 -3.34 29.00 5.22
N ILE A 577 -3.14 28.85 3.89
CA ILE A 577 -1.84 28.50 3.29
C ILE A 577 -1.19 29.70 2.57
N ALA A 578 -1.97 30.69 2.16
CA ALA A 578 -1.44 31.83 1.44
C ALA A 578 -2.39 33.04 1.51
N VAL A 579 -1.83 34.23 1.25
CA VAL A 579 -2.55 35.48 1.10
C VAL A 579 -2.28 36.08 -0.28
N VAL A 580 -3.32 36.49 -0.99
CA VAL A 580 -3.15 37.12 -2.32
C VAL A 580 -2.36 38.39 -2.20
N CYS A 581 -1.16 38.44 -2.77
CA CYS A 581 -0.26 39.54 -2.71
C CYS A 581 -0.25 40.42 -3.97
N LEU A 582 -0.71 39.88 -5.09
CA LEU A 582 -0.92 40.60 -6.35
C LEU A 582 -2.12 40.07 -7.07
N ALA A 583 -2.98 40.93 -7.56
CA ALA A 583 -4.20 40.59 -8.32
C ALA A 583 -4.18 41.33 -9.68
N GLY A 584 -4.68 40.66 -10.74
CA GLY A 584 -4.71 41.20 -12.10
C GLY A 584 -4.78 40.12 -13.16
N GLU A 585 -4.15 40.33 -14.32
CA GLU A 585 -4.03 39.31 -15.38
C GLU A 585 -3.31 38.06 -14.86
N LYS A 586 -2.30 38.24 -14.03
CA LYS A 586 -1.66 37.22 -13.22
C LYS A 586 -1.88 37.53 -11.76
N ALA A 587 -2.31 36.54 -10.99
CA ALA A 587 -2.42 36.64 -9.55
C ALA A 587 -1.29 35.86 -8.89
N TYR A 588 -0.75 36.41 -7.81
CA TYR A 588 0.25 35.76 -6.98
C TYR A 588 -0.23 35.68 -5.54
N ALA A 589 0.00 34.54 -4.91
CA ALA A 589 -0.26 34.32 -3.50
C ALA A 589 1.05 34.17 -2.74
N LEU A 590 1.14 34.85 -1.60
CA LEU A 590 2.26 34.82 -0.66
C LEU A 590 2.01 33.70 0.36
N GLY A 591 2.98 32.83 0.57
CA GLY A 591 2.93 31.80 1.61
C GLY A 591 2.93 32.41 3.01
N VAL A 592 2.27 31.71 3.93
CA VAL A 592 2.10 32.18 5.34
C VAL A 592 3.31 31.88 6.24
N GLU A 593 4.31 31.17 5.74
CA GLU A 593 5.57 30.93 6.45
C GLU A 593 6.69 31.72 5.83
N GLN A 594 7.54 32.31 6.67
CA GLN A 594 8.72 33.07 6.27
C GLN A 594 10.00 32.39 6.77
N TYR A 595 11.07 32.60 6.03
CA TYR A 595 12.38 32.02 6.29
C TYR A 595 13.44 33.13 6.31
N ALA A 596 14.60 32.83 6.86
CA ALA A 596 15.78 33.70 6.75
C ALA A 596 16.97 32.82 6.38
N ASP A 597 17.66 33.13 5.29
CA ASP A 597 18.84 32.37 4.85
C ASP A 597 19.69 33.19 3.85
N THR A 598 20.80 32.61 3.45
CA THR A 598 21.66 33.16 2.39
C THR A 598 20.99 32.95 1.02
N TRP A 599 21.32 33.82 0.07
CA TRP A 599 20.68 33.79 -1.25
C TRP A 599 20.79 32.44 -1.97
N ASP A 600 21.94 31.75 -1.83
CA ASP A 600 22.17 30.48 -2.52
C ASP A 600 21.26 29.35 -2.02
N ASN A 601 20.73 29.46 -0.81
CA ASN A 601 19.80 28.49 -0.22
C ASN A 601 18.33 28.74 -0.56
N THR A 602 17.99 29.95 -1.03
CA THR A 602 16.58 30.34 -1.27
C THR A 602 15.84 29.47 -2.26
N ALA A 603 16.53 28.97 -3.30
CA ALA A 603 15.95 28.07 -4.28
C ALA A 603 15.58 26.71 -3.68
N LYS A 604 16.36 26.21 -2.73
CA LYS A 604 16.06 24.98 -1.99
C LYS A 604 14.86 25.16 -1.08
N ILE A 605 14.84 26.26 -0.30
CA ILE A 605 13.68 26.60 0.55
C ILE A 605 12.41 26.63 -0.29
N ALA A 606 12.43 27.27 -1.47
CA ALA A 606 11.28 27.34 -2.37
C ALA A 606 10.84 25.95 -2.90
N SER A 607 11.78 25.04 -3.18
CA SER A 607 11.46 23.69 -3.63
C SER A 607 10.85 22.82 -2.53
N ASP A 608 11.26 23.02 -1.29
CA ASP A 608 10.91 22.18 -0.15
C ASP A 608 9.67 22.71 0.60
N TYR A 609 9.28 23.96 0.35
CA TYR A 609 8.19 24.68 1.05
C TYR A 609 6.89 23.89 1.14
N GLY A 610 6.44 23.32 0.02
CA GLY A 610 5.18 22.60 -0.03
C GLY A 610 5.18 21.32 0.81
N SER A 611 6.31 20.60 0.84
CA SER A 611 6.47 19.38 1.63
C SER A 611 6.72 19.66 3.11
N GLU A 612 7.47 20.71 3.44
CA GLU A 612 7.73 21.11 4.83
C GLU A 612 6.48 21.63 5.54
N ASN A 613 5.58 22.29 4.79
CA ASN A 613 4.33 22.82 5.32
C ASN A 613 3.12 21.90 5.08
N GLU A 614 3.37 20.64 4.68
CA GLU A 614 2.34 19.63 4.46
C GLU A 614 1.19 20.13 3.56
N LEU A 615 1.53 20.88 2.51
CA LEU A 615 0.54 21.42 1.60
C LEU A 615 -0.04 20.31 0.71
N PRO A 616 -1.35 20.37 0.40
CA PRO A 616 -1.97 19.45 -0.55
C PRO A 616 -1.20 19.38 -1.86
N SER A 617 -1.16 18.22 -2.52
CA SER A 617 -0.37 17.96 -3.73
C SER A 617 -0.54 19.02 -4.82
N LYS A 618 -1.74 19.60 -4.91
CA LYS A 618 -2.05 20.70 -5.82
C LYS A 618 -1.26 21.99 -5.54
N TYR A 619 -0.92 22.24 -4.28
CA TYR A 619 -0.23 23.44 -3.80
C TYR A 619 1.18 23.18 -3.29
N ALA A 620 1.62 21.93 -3.36
CA ALA A 620 2.94 21.51 -2.88
C ALA A 620 4.10 21.95 -3.79
N SER A 621 3.83 22.44 -5.01
CA SER A 621 4.85 22.85 -5.95
C SER A 621 4.51 24.20 -6.60
N GLY A 622 5.51 24.82 -7.24
CA GLY A 622 5.32 26.13 -7.90
C GLY A 622 5.67 27.33 -7.04
N TRP A 623 6.14 27.12 -5.83
CA TRP A 623 6.65 28.18 -4.96
C TRP A 623 8.00 28.68 -5.45
N ALA A 624 8.19 29.98 -5.41
CA ALA A 624 9.41 30.63 -5.86
C ALA A 624 9.67 31.90 -5.06
N VAL A 625 10.92 32.27 -4.96
CA VAL A 625 11.30 33.61 -4.46
C VAL A 625 10.90 34.63 -5.52
N PRO A 626 10.19 35.74 -5.16
CA PRO A 626 9.77 36.74 -6.12
C PRO A 626 11.00 37.45 -6.77
N ASP A 627 10.86 37.77 -8.04
CA ASP A 627 11.83 38.68 -8.67
C ASP A 627 11.72 40.08 -8.10
N LYS A 628 12.67 40.94 -8.43
CA LYS A 628 12.74 42.33 -7.85
C LYS A 628 11.49 43.13 -8.17
N ASP A 629 10.88 42.95 -9.35
CA ASP A 629 9.73 43.74 -9.78
C ASP A 629 8.45 43.28 -9.07
N LEU A 630 8.30 41.94 -8.87
CA LEU A 630 7.22 41.40 -8.09
C LEU A 630 7.35 41.71 -6.61
N LEU A 631 8.58 41.66 -6.06
CA LEU A 631 8.86 41.99 -4.67
C LEU A 631 8.52 43.48 -4.37
N SER A 632 8.78 44.39 -5.30
CA SER A 632 8.38 45.79 -5.20
C SER A 632 6.85 45.95 -5.14
N LYS A 633 6.11 45.21 -5.94
CA LYS A 633 4.63 45.19 -5.91
C LYS A 633 4.08 44.60 -4.61
N ILE A 634 4.73 43.57 -4.06
CA ILE A 634 4.38 43.01 -2.76
C ILE A 634 4.57 44.05 -1.67
N TRP A 635 5.67 44.80 -1.71
CA TRP A 635 5.90 45.91 -0.80
C TRP A 635 4.82 47.01 -0.91
N GLU A 636 4.40 47.40 -2.12
CA GLU A 636 3.31 48.34 -2.33
C GLU A 636 2.00 47.89 -1.68
N ASN A 637 1.74 46.59 -1.65
CA ASN A 637 0.53 45.98 -1.13
C ASN A 637 0.66 45.50 0.34
N ARG A 638 1.81 45.69 0.99
CA ARG A 638 2.14 45.12 2.30
C ARG A 638 1.12 45.39 3.39
N GLU A 639 0.51 46.56 3.43
CA GLU A 639 -0.48 46.90 4.45
C GLU A 639 -1.73 46.01 4.39
N SER A 640 -2.23 45.76 3.19
CA SER A 640 -3.39 44.86 2.99
C SER A 640 -3.05 43.40 3.28
N ILE A 641 -1.84 42.99 2.89
CA ILE A 641 -1.34 41.61 3.14
C ILE A 641 -1.16 41.41 4.65
N ASN A 642 -0.47 42.32 5.34
CA ASN A 642 -0.21 42.24 6.77
C ASN A 642 -1.52 42.23 7.58
N LYS A 643 -2.48 43.08 7.22
CA LYS A 643 -3.79 43.10 7.87
C LYS A 643 -4.49 41.68 7.79
N SER A 644 -4.39 41.05 6.65
CA SER A 644 -4.96 39.71 6.49
C SER A 644 -4.20 38.64 7.30
N LEU A 645 -2.87 38.67 7.29
CA LEU A 645 -1.99 37.80 8.08
C LEU A 645 -2.24 37.95 9.59
N GLU A 646 -2.34 39.20 10.09
CA GLU A 646 -2.68 39.49 11.49
C GLU A 646 -4.08 38.93 11.86
N THR A 647 -5.08 39.12 10.97
CA THR A 647 -6.45 38.71 11.21
C THR A 647 -6.57 37.18 11.26
N VAL A 648 -5.75 36.45 10.51
CA VAL A 648 -5.70 34.97 10.62
C VAL A 648 -4.86 34.47 11.78
N GLY A 649 -4.20 35.37 12.53
CA GLY A 649 -3.40 35.01 13.71
C GLY A 649 -1.95 34.61 13.37
N ASN A 650 -1.47 34.92 12.18
CA ASN A 650 -0.12 34.58 11.74
C ASN A 650 0.78 35.87 11.75
N GLU A 651 0.99 36.42 12.95
CA GLU A 651 1.79 37.62 13.15
C GLU A 651 3.27 37.44 12.75
N LEU A 652 3.79 36.22 12.83
CA LEU A 652 5.18 35.91 12.47
C LEU A 652 5.43 35.95 10.95
N ALA A 653 4.38 35.85 10.15
CA ALA A 653 4.48 35.92 8.69
C ALA A 653 4.24 37.34 8.14
N THR A 654 4.02 38.35 8.99
CA THR A 654 3.82 39.73 8.55
C THR A 654 5.09 40.26 7.92
N LEU A 655 4.95 40.98 6.81
CA LEU A 655 6.05 41.63 6.11
C LEU A 655 6.50 42.85 6.93
N THR A 656 7.56 42.65 7.69
CA THR A 656 8.13 43.68 8.59
C THR A 656 9.21 44.51 7.91
N ALA A 657 9.78 45.50 8.62
CA ALA A 657 10.84 46.34 8.10
C ALA A 657 12.21 45.63 8.05
N GLU A 658 12.26 44.50 7.35
CA GLU A 658 13.45 43.67 7.12
C GLU A 658 13.84 43.67 5.66
N GLU A 659 15.04 43.19 5.35
CA GLU A 659 15.52 42.97 4.00
C GLU A 659 15.05 41.60 3.49
N TYR A 660 14.35 41.61 2.35
CA TYR A 660 13.85 40.39 1.69
C TYR A 660 14.62 40.10 0.41
N TRP A 661 15.10 38.85 0.27
CA TRP A 661 15.78 38.42 -0.94
C TRP A 661 14.87 38.41 -2.16
N SER A 662 15.43 38.92 -3.27
CA SER A 662 14.85 38.70 -4.61
C SER A 662 15.57 37.57 -5.34
N SER A 663 14.86 36.82 -6.19
CA SER A 663 15.48 35.87 -7.10
C SER A 663 16.34 36.50 -8.19
N SER A 664 16.27 37.80 -8.36
CA SER A 664 17.05 38.58 -9.35
C SER A 664 18.52 38.68 -8.95
N LYS A 665 19.42 38.34 -9.89
CA LYS A 665 20.89 38.43 -9.70
C LYS A 665 21.43 39.79 -10.12
N ASN A 666 22.47 40.24 -9.42
CA ASN A 666 23.31 41.36 -9.87
C ASN A 666 24.76 40.88 -10.09
N GLY A 667 25.00 40.20 -11.21
CA GLY A 667 26.26 39.51 -11.52
C GLY A 667 26.37 38.13 -10.86
N GLU A 668 27.58 37.56 -10.78
CA GLU A 668 27.82 36.22 -10.26
C GLU A 668 27.80 36.15 -8.73
N SER A 669 28.25 37.21 -8.04
CA SER A 669 28.47 37.20 -6.59
C SER A 669 27.46 38.00 -5.79
N ALA A 670 26.50 38.70 -6.42
CA ALA A 670 25.53 39.57 -5.75
C ALA A 670 24.10 39.30 -6.22
N ALA A 671 23.13 39.60 -5.38
CA ALA A 671 21.71 39.51 -5.67
C ALA A 671 20.97 40.74 -5.14
N PHE A 672 19.77 40.99 -5.68
CA PHE A 672 18.91 42.08 -5.24
C PHE A 672 18.14 41.70 -3.97
N TYR A 673 17.87 42.70 -3.13
CA TYR A 673 16.97 42.62 -2.00
C TYR A 673 16.08 43.86 -1.93
N GLN A 674 14.97 43.76 -1.18
CA GLN A 674 14.02 44.84 -0.94
C GLN A 674 13.88 45.04 0.57
N LEU A 675 14.08 46.29 1.02
CA LEU A 675 13.80 46.70 2.39
C LEU A 675 12.32 47.03 2.53
N PHE A 676 11.62 46.42 3.45
CA PHE A 676 10.18 46.59 3.68
C PHE A 676 9.92 47.70 4.74
N ASP A 677 10.71 48.79 4.71
CA ASP A 677 10.46 49.98 5.47
C ASP A 677 9.48 50.94 4.78
N ASP A 678 9.28 52.12 5.32
CA ASP A 678 8.38 53.13 4.75
C ASP A 678 8.84 53.66 3.37
N ARG A 679 10.09 53.44 2.98
CA ARG A 679 10.69 53.94 1.73
C ARG A 679 10.73 52.88 0.63
N GLY A 680 10.66 51.60 1.00
CA GLY A 680 10.69 50.46 0.05
C GLY A 680 11.96 50.45 -0.81
N HIS A 681 13.11 50.67 -0.19
CA HIS A 681 14.37 50.79 -0.93
C HIS A 681 14.81 49.42 -1.47
N GLN A 682 15.19 49.40 -2.74
CA GLN A 682 15.74 48.22 -3.41
C GLN A 682 17.23 48.42 -3.65
N ASP A 683 18.06 47.48 -3.26
CA ASP A 683 19.51 47.49 -3.46
C ASP A 683 20.03 46.07 -3.73
N HIS A 684 21.33 45.89 -3.77
CA HIS A 684 21.97 44.58 -3.97
C HIS A 684 23.16 44.42 -3.02
N THR A 685 23.37 43.17 -2.61
CA THR A 685 24.49 42.81 -1.75
C THR A 685 25.06 41.45 -2.14
N THR A 686 26.15 41.05 -1.49
CA THR A 686 26.74 39.74 -1.69
C THR A 686 25.79 38.65 -1.17
N LYS A 687 25.83 37.47 -1.79
CA LYS A 687 24.88 36.38 -1.55
C LYS A 687 25.06 35.66 -0.21
N ASP A 688 26.09 35.95 0.52
CA ASP A 688 26.45 35.37 1.83
C ASP A 688 25.75 36.04 3.03
N HIS A 689 24.97 37.11 2.79
CA HIS A 689 24.14 37.72 3.83
C HIS A 689 22.90 36.86 4.08
N GLU A 690 22.45 36.81 5.33
CA GLU A 690 21.19 36.21 5.73
C GLU A 690 20.08 37.26 5.73
N TYR A 691 19.12 37.14 4.82
CA TYR A 691 17.96 38.03 4.73
C TYR A 691 16.67 37.18 4.74
N ALA A 692 15.55 37.84 5.02
CA ALA A 692 14.25 37.24 4.99
C ALA A 692 13.89 36.72 3.58
N VAL A 693 13.20 35.61 3.52
CA VAL A 693 12.77 34.94 2.29
C VAL A 693 11.27 34.80 2.34
N CYS A 694 10.55 35.51 1.51
CA CYS A 694 9.15 35.30 1.27
C CYS A 694 8.96 34.48 -0.01
N LEU A 695 8.00 33.55 -0.02
CA LEU A 695 7.73 32.68 -1.14
C LEU A 695 6.37 33.00 -1.76
N VAL A 696 6.33 32.98 -3.09
CA VAL A 696 5.11 33.24 -3.86
C VAL A 696 4.84 32.11 -4.84
N CYS A 697 3.57 31.87 -5.07
CA CYS A 697 3.10 30.95 -6.11
C CYS A 697 2.19 31.72 -7.09
N GLU A 698 2.37 31.53 -8.40
CA GLU A 698 1.44 32.06 -9.41
C GLU A 698 0.10 31.33 -9.28
N TRP A 699 -0.92 32.06 -8.85
CA TRP A 699 -2.25 31.48 -8.66
C TRP A 699 -3.01 31.51 -9.97
N LYS A 700 -3.10 30.34 -10.62
CA LYS A 700 -3.85 30.22 -11.87
C LYS A 700 -5.33 30.11 -11.57
N LYS A 701 -6.11 31.04 -12.13
CA LYS A 701 -7.58 30.86 -12.25
C LYS A 701 -7.84 29.63 -13.11
N GLU A 702 -8.37 28.57 -12.54
CA GLU A 702 -8.97 27.48 -13.31
C GLU A 702 -10.38 27.85 -13.77
#